data_7937ffaabcfee65de6939dfeb68af82f
#
_entry.id   7937ffaabcfee65de6939dfeb68af82f
#
_cell.length_a   1.000
_cell.length_b   1.000
_cell.length_c   1.000
_cell.angle_alpha   90.00
_cell.angle_beta   90.00
_cell.angle_gamma   90.00
#
_symmetry.space_group_name_H-M   'P 1'
#
loop_
_entity.id
_entity.type
_entity.pdbx_description
1 polymer ?
#
loop_
_entity_poly.entity_id
_entity_poly.type
_entity_poly.pdbx_seq_one_letter_code
_entity_poly.pdbx_strand_id
1 'polypeptide(L)'
;MARKKQNKPVAVDIDLSSLADDAGLTLLRDSDYALVKDRLPTFLPRVDKVFGGGLPFGRMIEVAGKPGGGKCLVKSTNILTPDGYKTVEEIINEQGLEASCTSKQVPAEVKLINRHGEVEKTSYIHFNNKQDVYRVVTRTGLEQKITGNHPLLVIDSTGTHVWKRALDLRVGDYLVTRRGDMVSGDTKLDSNYAYVLGALVADGCFEETKLSFTNNDEAIISKVREFLKDKFGKVVEYVKDNSTDLRVHSKEEVTKFYNEIGVQHGVAKDKRVPSIVLGADIVSQVSFIRGFIDCEGYLSENRVEVSSASKTLITQIQLMLKNIGIIGFLRKKTVKGYEQNYYGVLTLYGEDAVKYVNTIGFDTPDRQKQISKFTEHKDSETKKGHSNSDKLPFSASLLESFYNSVDPQDRNSEYYRMIRPSRNKQVSRDNVNKIITDLEGDPFLQHHLLYINDHSFYYDEVTSIEHAGEEPTFDFTLPETHSFIAESIVNHNSTLAFHVSRVATSLGCIVVLIDVEGTADRERLAHLGIDVSKILVKQPDPSSGISLTVEEIGRTVEQCLELFTKKYPGVPVVFVWDSVGITPCQDELEKDFGDKNVGSRAKAITQFVTKVAPMITEAKAMLIGINQVRDDIGGNPMFAVDKVPGGKAWEHYASLRLVVRASKPIKKGTDKIGHNLVIKVNKSKVSRPFQEAQAFLISDNGLDYEYNVAKMAEEEGVLPVKGHSYEYVDRNGELHKMKKDNFIEWLRTPGGQHVREEILSKLVELEYPEGTYPVFNNETLDISGWIDKVTPQEAVATSNEVSTDSSGAEDLIADVQNEITGEIG
;
A
#
# COMPACT_ATOMS: atom_id res chain seq x y z
N MET A 1 78.27 37.08 13.92
CA MET A 1 76.96 36.91 13.29
C MET A 1 75.83 37.39 14.16
N ALA A 2 75.29 38.56 13.84
CA ALA A 2 74.26 39.21 14.60
C ALA A 2 72.86 38.63 14.32
N ARG A 3 72.23 38.13 15.34
CA ARG A 3 70.83 37.68 15.24
C ARG A 3 69.91 38.84 14.99
N LYS A 4 69.24 38.91 13.78
CA LYS A 4 68.15 39.82 13.52
C LYS A 4 66.98 39.52 14.52
N LYS A 5 66.63 40.52 15.32
CA LYS A 5 65.39 40.49 16.09
C LYS A 5 64.22 40.55 15.12
N GLN A 6 63.41 39.49 15.12
CA GLN A 6 62.08 39.47 14.47
C GLN A 6 61.16 40.42 15.29
N ASN A 7 60.71 41.49 14.63
CA ASN A 7 59.62 42.31 15.20
C ASN A 7 58.37 41.43 15.29
N LYS A 8 57.82 41.29 16.48
CA LYS A 8 56.45 40.73 16.65
C LYS A 8 55.46 41.67 15.95
N PRO A 9 54.49 41.18 15.22
CA PRO A 9 53.46 42.03 14.64
C PRO A 9 52.72 42.74 15.79
N VAL A 10 52.61 44.10 15.66
CA VAL A 10 51.76 44.92 16.54
C VAL A 10 50.33 44.46 16.31
N ALA A 11 49.66 44.01 17.34
CA ALA A 11 48.21 43.73 17.26
C ALA A 11 47.51 45.06 16.95
N VAL A 12 47.02 45.19 15.73
CA VAL A 12 46.14 46.33 15.37
C VAL A 12 44.80 46.02 15.97
N ASP A 13 44.29 46.85 16.82
CA ASP A 13 42.94 46.79 17.36
C ASP A 13 41.99 47.20 16.22
N ILE A 14 41.36 46.24 15.59
CA ILE A 14 40.46 46.43 14.45
C ILE A 14 39.05 46.62 14.98
N ASP A 15 38.48 47.81 14.85
CA ASP A 15 37.05 48.03 15.07
C ASP A 15 36.21 47.42 13.94
N LEU A 16 35.84 46.18 14.15
CA LEU A 16 35.04 45.43 13.18
C LEU A 16 33.60 45.97 13.01
N SER A 17 33.07 46.69 14.02
CA SER A 17 31.74 47.31 13.95
C SER A 17 31.73 48.49 12.96
N SER A 18 32.69 49.38 13.05
CA SER A 18 32.84 50.51 12.08
C SER A 18 33.13 50.01 10.67
N LEU A 19 33.97 48.96 10.52
CA LEU A 19 34.23 48.33 9.22
C LEU A 19 33.03 47.67 8.63
N ALA A 20 32.17 47.05 9.43
CA ALA A 20 30.95 46.39 8.97
C ALA A 20 29.94 47.43 8.44
N ASP A 21 29.76 48.55 9.16
CA ASP A 21 28.89 49.65 8.74
C ASP A 21 29.37 50.30 7.44
N ASP A 22 30.67 50.57 7.33
CA ASP A 22 31.27 51.18 6.14
C ASP A 22 31.19 50.27 4.89
N ALA A 23 31.24 48.95 5.07
CA ALA A 23 31.17 47.95 3.99
C ALA A 23 29.76 47.49 3.70
N GLY A 24 28.73 47.93 4.42
CA GLY A 24 27.36 47.39 4.32
C GLY A 24 27.27 45.91 4.76
N LEU A 25 28.09 45.49 5.72
CA LEU A 25 28.14 44.17 6.30
C LEU A 25 27.52 44.17 7.70
N THR A 26 27.04 43.01 8.12
CA THR A 26 26.52 42.78 9.47
C THR A 26 27.48 41.89 10.23
N LEU A 27 27.82 42.22 11.48
CA LEU A 27 28.58 41.30 12.30
C LEU A 27 27.78 40.00 12.54
N LEU A 28 28.45 38.85 12.54
CA LEU A 28 27.79 37.57 12.69
C LEU A 28 26.98 37.49 14.00
N ARG A 29 27.46 38.13 15.09
CA ARG A 29 26.75 38.18 16.39
C ARG A 29 25.39 38.92 16.31
N ASP A 30 25.27 39.87 15.35
CA ASP A 30 24.11 40.75 15.19
C ASP A 30 23.22 40.28 14.00
N SER A 31 23.60 39.20 13.33
CA SER A 31 22.87 38.63 12.19
C SER A 31 21.85 37.59 12.65
N ASP A 32 20.59 37.89 12.46
CA ASP A 32 19.46 36.99 12.75
C ASP A 32 19.10 36.08 11.57
N TYR A 33 19.62 36.34 10.37
CA TYR A 33 19.21 35.65 9.14
C TYR A 33 19.43 34.14 9.17
N ALA A 34 20.54 33.68 9.75
CA ALA A 34 20.88 32.27 9.85
C ALA A 34 20.50 31.62 11.20
N LEU A 35 19.95 32.42 12.13
CA LEU A 35 19.62 31.95 13.46
C LEU A 35 18.37 31.05 13.43
N VAL A 36 18.45 29.86 14.02
CA VAL A 36 17.29 28.98 14.23
C VAL A 36 16.67 29.42 15.56
N LYS A 37 15.56 30.16 15.48
CA LYS A 37 14.84 30.65 16.66
C LYS A 37 13.80 29.64 17.16
N ASP A 38 13.13 28.93 16.23
CA ASP A 38 12.10 28.00 16.55
C ASP A 38 12.43 26.60 16.02
N ARG A 39 12.01 25.59 16.75
CA ARG A 39 12.16 24.18 16.39
C ARG A 39 10.87 23.42 16.65
N LEU A 40 10.49 22.54 15.76
CA LEU A 40 9.38 21.62 15.93
C LEU A 40 9.85 20.39 16.71
N PRO A 41 9.37 20.15 17.93
CA PRO A 41 9.73 18.97 18.69
C PRO A 41 9.07 17.71 18.10
N THR A 42 9.76 16.59 18.26
CA THR A 42 9.11 15.28 18.09
C THR A 42 8.48 14.80 19.40
N PHE A 43 8.76 15.48 20.51
CA PHE A 43 8.44 15.12 21.87
C PHE A 43 9.06 13.81 22.35
N LEU A 44 10.07 13.35 21.63
CA LEU A 44 10.94 12.24 22.05
C LEU A 44 12.31 12.83 22.39
N PRO A 45 12.65 13.02 23.69
CA PRO A 45 13.83 13.79 24.12
C PRO A 45 15.14 13.34 23.45
N ARG A 46 15.35 12.04 23.35
CA ARG A 46 16.51 11.45 22.69
C ARG A 46 16.57 11.73 21.19
N VAL A 47 15.44 11.71 20.49
CA VAL A 47 15.35 12.04 19.08
C VAL A 47 15.57 13.54 18.87
N ASP A 48 14.93 14.37 19.68
CA ASP A 48 15.09 15.81 19.62
C ASP A 48 16.53 16.25 19.91
N LYS A 49 17.22 15.56 20.83
CA LYS A 49 18.63 15.82 21.14
C LYS A 49 19.55 15.68 19.91
N VAL A 50 19.40 14.61 19.13
CA VAL A 50 20.23 14.40 17.93
C VAL A 50 19.87 15.37 16.82
N PHE A 51 18.68 15.96 16.82
CA PHE A 51 18.29 17.05 15.92
C PHE A 51 18.78 18.43 16.39
N GLY A 52 19.33 18.52 17.60
CA GLY A 52 19.74 19.77 18.22
C GLY A 52 18.58 20.51 18.90
N GLY A 53 17.58 19.76 19.39
CA GLY A 53 16.41 20.27 20.08
C GLY A 53 15.12 20.29 19.28
N GLY A 54 15.02 19.47 18.24
CA GLY A 54 13.88 19.38 17.36
C GLY A 54 14.21 19.81 15.92
N LEU A 55 13.23 19.67 15.02
CA LEU A 55 13.37 20.02 13.61
C LEU A 55 13.39 21.56 13.42
N PRO A 56 14.40 22.13 12.74
CA PRO A 56 14.58 23.57 12.68
C PRO A 56 13.64 24.26 11.67
N PHE A 57 12.94 25.31 12.09
CA PHE A 57 12.26 26.21 11.17
C PHE A 57 13.28 27.10 10.41
N GLY A 58 12.86 27.65 9.29
CA GLY A 58 13.72 28.38 8.36
C GLY A 58 14.69 27.47 7.59
N ARG A 59 14.44 26.15 7.52
CA ARG A 59 15.35 25.16 6.93
C ARG A 59 14.63 24.10 6.09
N MET A 60 15.43 23.56 5.14
CA MET A 60 15.08 22.38 4.38
C MET A 60 15.67 21.13 5.07
N ILE A 61 14.86 20.11 5.20
CA ILE A 61 15.16 18.83 5.87
C ILE A 61 14.94 17.70 4.91
N GLU A 62 15.86 16.74 4.85
CA GLU A 62 15.70 15.51 4.11
C GLU A 62 15.47 14.34 5.09
N VAL A 63 14.44 13.58 4.85
CA VAL A 63 14.17 12.31 5.52
C VAL A 63 14.28 11.18 4.49
N ALA A 64 15.36 10.43 4.53
CA ALA A 64 15.63 9.34 3.63
C ALA A 64 15.47 7.99 4.33
N GLY A 65 14.80 7.05 3.68
CA GLY A 65 14.64 5.69 4.15
C GLY A 65 14.97 4.68 3.05
N LYS A 66 15.42 3.46 3.41
CA LYS A 66 15.48 2.40 2.41
C LYS A 66 14.07 2.05 1.95
N PRO A 67 13.83 1.88 0.63
CA PRO A 67 12.54 1.43 0.13
C PRO A 67 12.15 0.14 0.84
N GLY A 68 10.93 0.09 1.33
CA GLY A 68 10.23 -1.07 1.86
C GLY A 68 11.06 -2.14 2.53
N GLY A 69 11.46 -1.94 3.77
CA GLY A 69 12.14 -3.00 4.55
C GLY A 69 11.31 -4.29 4.56
N GLY A 70 11.44 -5.13 3.51
CA GLY A 70 10.97 -6.50 3.47
C GLY A 70 9.49 -6.71 3.07
N LYS A 71 8.90 -5.88 2.25
CA LYS A 71 7.54 -6.05 1.71
C LYS A 71 7.59 -6.79 0.38
N CYS A 72 7.62 -8.12 0.40
CA CYS A 72 7.99 -8.87 -0.78
C CYS A 72 7.10 -10.07 -1.04
N LEU A 73 7.03 -10.45 -2.32
CA LEU A 73 6.33 -11.59 -2.89
C LEU A 73 7.31 -12.68 -3.27
N VAL A 74 6.84 -13.93 -3.38
CA VAL A 74 7.64 -15.03 -3.93
C VAL A 74 7.52 -15.09 -5.46
N LYS A 75 8.48 -15.76 -6.13
CA LYS A 75 8.56 -15.84 -7.60
C LYS A 75 7.33 -16.48 -8.27
N SER A 76 6.61 -17.34 -7.56
CA SER A 76 5.42 -18.03 -8.07
C SER A 76 4.11 -17.23 -7.94
N THR A 77 4.15 -16.01 -7.37
CA THR A 77 2.97 -15.16 -7.20
C THR A 77 2.48 -14.64 -8.55
N ASN A 78 1.17 -14.76 -8.83
CA ASN A 78 0.55 -14.23 -10.04
C ASN A 78 0.24 -12.74 -9.88
N ILE A 79 0.78 -11.92 -10.75
CA ILE A 79 0.57 -10.46 -10.82
C ILE A 79 -0.37 -10.16 -11.98
N LEU A 80 -1.33 -9.28 -11.76
CA LEU A 80 -2.21 -8.81 -12.83
C LEU A 80 -1.49 -7.74 -13.66
N THR A 81 -1.28 -8.06 -14.95
CA THR A 81 -0.71 -7.16 -15.95
C THR A 81 -1.77 -6.81 -16.98
N PRO A 82 -1.58 -5.80 -17.83
CA PRO A 82 -2.49 -5.54 -18.97
C PRO A 82 -2.70 -6.75 -19.89
N ASP A 83 -1.70 -7.64 -19.98
CA ASP A 83 -1.74 -8.86 -20.78
C ASP A 83 -2.28 -10.08 -19.99
N GLY A 84 -2.99 -9.85 -18.86
CA GLY A 84 -3.49 -10.89 -17.97
C GLY A 84 -2.53 -11.24 -16.84
N TYR A 85 -2.77 -12.36 -16.16
CA TYR A 85 -1.96 -12.81 -15.03
C TYR A 85 -0.64 -13.43 -15.49
N LYS A 86 0.49 -12.91 -14.95
CA LYS A 86 1.84 -13.46 -15.12
C LYS A 86 2.46 -13.69 -13.76
N THR A 87 3.27 -14.73 -13.60
CA THR A 87 4.05 -14.91 -12.38
C THR A 87 5.17 -13.88 -12.28
N VAL A 88 5.62 -13.59 -11.07
CA VAL A 88 6.80 -12.74 -10.84
C VAL A 88 8.00 -13.25 -11.63
N GLU A 89 8.21 -14.59 -11.69
CA GLU A 89 9.29 -15.22 -12.45
C GLU A 89 9.16 -14.95 -13.97
N GLU A 90 7.97 -15.07 -14.53
CA GLU A 90 7.69 -14.77 -15.95
C GLU A 90 7.98 -13.29 -16.27
N ILE A 91 7.50 -12.37 -15.42
CA ILE A 91 7.75 -10.93 -15.57
C ILE A 91 9.26 -10.62 -15.54
N ILE A 92 10.00 -11.21 -14.60
CA ILE A 92 11.45 -11.02 -14.48
C ILE A 92 12.18 -11.55 -15.73
N ASN A 93 11.79 -12.73 -16.23
CA ASN A 93 12.40 -13.36 -17.41
C ASN A 93 12.12 -12.54 -18.69
N GLU A 94 10.93 -11.97 -18.84
CA GLU A 94 10.58 -11.08 -19.96
C GLU A 94 11.46 -9.82 -20.00
N GLN A 95 11.99 -9.38 -18.86
CA GLN A 95 12.96 -8.28 -18.76
C GLN A 95 14.40 -8.72 -19.04
N GLY A 96 14.64 -9.97 -19.44
CA GLY A 96 15.98 -10.51 -19.65
C GLY A 96 16.79 -10.67 -18.37
N LEU A 97 16.13 -10.76 -17.22
CA LEU A 97 16.72 -10.90 -15.90
C LEU A 97 16.49 -12.31 -15.36
N GLU A 98 17.40 -12.79 -14.53
CA GLU A 98 17.20 -14.03 -13.76
C GLU A 98 16.67 -13.71 -12.37
N ALA A 99 15.72 -14.51 -11.89
CA ALA A 99 15.21 -14.46 -10.53
C ALA A 99 16.28 -14.97 -9.53
N SER A 100 17.30 -14.15 -9.28
CA SER A 100 18.44 -14.47 -8.43
C SER A 100 18.17 -14.20 -6.95
N CYS A 101 18.90 -14.90 -6.06
CA CYS A 101 18.81 -14.68 -4.60
C CYS A 101 19.67 -13.51 -4.10
N THR A 102 20.24 -12.70 -4.99
CA THR A 102 21.14 -11.59 -4.61
C THR A 102 20.30 -10.32 -4.45
N SER A 103 20.42 -9.65 -3.32
CA SER A 103 19.73 -8.38 -3.09
C SER A 103 20.23 -7.32 -4.08
N LYS A 104 19.36 -6.88 -4.96
CA LYS A 104 19.61 -5.83 -5.95
C LYS A 104 18.31 -5.13 -6.33
N GLN A 105 18.44 -3.91 -6.81
CA GLN A 105 17.36 -3.15 -7.40
C GLN A 105 17.70 -2.92 -8.88
N VAL A 106 16.78 -3.24 -9.76
CA VAL A 106 16.99 -3.11 -11.21
C VAL A 106 15.93 -2.17 -11.77
N PRO A 107 16.30 -1.10 -12.50
CA PRO A 107 15.33 -0.29 -13.23
C PRO A 107 14.61 -1.17 -14.25
N ALA A 108 13.31 -1.18 -14.22
CA ALA A 108 12.49 -1.94 -15.18
C ALA A 108 11.10 -1.30 -15.29
N GLU A 109 10.67 -1.07 -16.52
CA GLU A 109 9.34 -0.57 -16.85
C GLU A 109 8.42 -1.74 -17.20
N VAL A 110 7.76 -2.29 -16.19
CA VAL A 110 6.73 -3.31 -16.36
C VAL A 110 5.36 -2.68 -16.16
N LYS A 111 4.42 -2.94 -17.04
CA LYS A 111 3.03 -2.50 -16.86
C LYS A 111 2.30 -3.46 -15.93
N LEU A 112 1.80 -2.96 -14.82
CA LEU A 112 0.98 -3.69 -13.85
C LEU A 112 -0.38 -3.01 -13.68
N ILE A 113 -1.35 -3.72 -13.14
CA ILE A 113 -2.65 -3.16 -12.78
C ILE A 113 -2.62 -2.75 -11.31
N ASN A 114 -2.95 -1.48 -11.06
CA ASN A 114 -2.97 -0.90 -9.72
C ASN A 114 -4.30 -1.19 -8.97
N ARG A 115 -4.42 -0.71 -7.73
CA ARG A 115 -5.61 -0.91 -6.88
C ARG A 115 -6.92 -0.36 -7.48
N HIS A 116 -6.83 0.62 -8.38
CA HIS A 116 -7.99 1.21 -9.05
C HIS A 116 -8.42 0.47 -10.33
N GLY A 117 -7.66 -0.56 -10.75
CA GLY A 117 -7.87 -1.29 -11.98
C GLY A 117 -7.22 -0.64 -13.21
N GLU A 118 -6.32 0.32 -13.01
CA GLU A 118 -5.66 1.09 -14.05
C GLU A 118 -4.26 0.54 -14.34
N VAL A 119 -3.77 0.79 -15.57
CA VAL A 119 -2.43 0.38 -15.98
C VAL A 119 -1.40 1.36 -15.46
N GLU A 120 -0.45 0.89 -14.68
CA GLU A 120 0.66 1.68 -14.17
C GLU A 120 2.00 1.00 -14.48
N LYS A 121 3.04 1.79 -14.78
CA LYS A 121 4.38 1.28 -15.05
C LYS A 121 5.22 1.24 -13.80
N THR A 122 5.95 0.15 -13.59
CA THR A 122 6.95 0.09 -12.52
C THR A 122 8.16 0.95 -12.88
N SER A 123 8.82 1.49 -11.86
CA SER A 123 10.13 2.13 -12.01
C SER A 123 11.28 1.15 -11.71
N TYR A 124 11.04 0.19 -10.82
CA TYR A 124 12.06 -0.78 -10.39
C TYR A 124 11.46 -2.14 -10.06
N ILE A 125 12.28 -3.18 -10.25
CA ILE A 125 12.09 -4.51 -9.66
C ILE A 125 13.15 -4.68 -8.57
N HIS A 126 12.72 -5.04 -7.37
CA HIS A 126 13.58 -5.33 -6.23
C HIS A 126 13.74 -6.83 -6.09
N PHE A 127 14.98 -7.27 -6.02
CA PHE A 127 15.37 -8.63 -5.69
C PHE A 127 15.87 -8.63 -4.25
N ASN A 128 15.36 -9.53 -3.43
CA ASN A 128 15.77 -9.63 -2.04
C ASN A 128 16.33 -11.03 -1.75
N ASN A 129 17.15 -11.11 -0.71
CA ASN A 129 17.61 -12.39 -0.20
C ASN A 129 16.43 -13.24 0.29
N LYS A 130 16.68 -14.49 0.62
CA LYS A 130 15.70 -15.34 1.30
C LYS A 130 15.19 -14.64 2.56
N GLN A 131 13.89 -14.62 2.70
CA GLN A 131 13.19 -14.05 3.84
C GLN A 131 12.11 -15.03 4.32
N ASP A 132 11.73 -14.92 5.59
CA ASP A 132 10.58 -15.62 6.13
C ASP A 132 9.32 -15.22 5.38
N VAL A 133 8.62 -16.20 4.81
CA VAL A 133 7.36 -15.99 4.11
C VAL A 133 6.21 -16.66 4.86
N TYR A 134 5.06 -16.04 4.75
CA TYR A 134 3.80 -16.48 5.34
C TYR A 134 2.81 -16.79 4.20
N ARG A 135 2.13 -17.89 4.34
CA ARG A 135 1.08 -18.33 3.43
C ARG A 135 -0.25 -17.87 3.99
N VAL A 136 -0.90 -16.93 3.32
CA VAL A 136 -2.24 -16.45 3.61
C VAL A 136 -3.23 -17.15 2.68
N VAL A 137 -4.27 -17.75 3.24
CA VAL A 137 -5.31 -18.44 2.49
C VAL A 137 -6.67 -17.85 2.81
N THR A 138 -7.45 -17.58 1.77
CA THR A 138 -8.81 -17.04 1.90
C THR A 138 -9.88 -18.10 1.75
N ARG A 139 -11.13 -17.73 2.05
CA ARG A 139 -12.30 -18.60 1.95
C ARG A 139 -12.59 -19.06 0.51
N THR A 140 -12.29 -18.21 -0.48
CA THR A 140 -12.40 -18.62 -1.89
C THR A 140 -11.27 -19.55 -2.32
N GLY A 141 -10.26 -19.77 -1.46
CA GLY A 141 -9.08 -20.59 -1.73
C GLY A 141 -7.96 -19.85 -2.46
N LEU A 142 -8.02 -18.52 -2.57
CA LEU A 142 -6.85 -17.73 -2.99
C LEU A 142 -5.72 -17.93 -1.98
N GLU A 143 -4.53 -18.09 -2.47
CA GLU A 143 -3.34 -18.32 -1.67
C GLU A 143 -2.23 -17.37 -2.10
N GLN A 144 -1.69 -16.61 -1.15
CA GLN A 144 -0.56 -15.74 -1.39
C GLN A 144 0.57 -16.01 -0.40
N LYS A 145 1.80 -16.14 -0.90
CA LYS A 145 3.01 -16.24 -0.08
C LYS A 145 3.73 -14.90 -0.10
N ILE A 146 3.86 -14.32 1.08
CA ILE A 146 4.38 -12.96 1.27
C ILE A 146 5.24 -12.88 2.52
N THR A 147 6.09 -11.88 2.59
CA THR A 147 6.83 -11.59 3.84
C THR A 147 5.89 -11.10 4.93
N GLY A 148 6.26 -11.35 6.18
CA GLY A 148 5.38 -11.07 7.33
C GLY A 148 4.98 -9.60 7.50
N ASN A 149 5.79 -8.68 7.03
CA ASN A 149 5.52 -7.23 7.06
C ASN A 149 4.85 -6.70 5.77
N HIS A 150 4.49 -7.57 4.83
CA HIS A 150 3.79 -7.20 3.60
C HIS A 150 2.38 -6.71 3.92
N PRO A 151 2.00 -5.46 3.58
CA PRO A 151 0.68 -4.93 3.87
C PRO A 151 -0.34 -5.38 2.82
N LEU A 152 -1.47 -5.82 3.29
CA LEU A 152 -2.64 -6.22 2.51
C LEU A 152 -3.80 -5.31 2.86
N LEU A 153 -4.60 -4.94 1.87
CA LEU A 153 -5.80 -4.13 2.09
C LEU A 153 -6.91 -5.01 2.68
N VAL A 154 -7.47 -4.59 3.81
CA VAL A 154 -8.60 -5.27 4.48
C VAL A 154 -9.74 -4.28 4.70
N ILE A 155 -10.96 -4.80 4.91
CA ILE A 155 -12.06 -4.00 5.45
C ILE A 155 -12.14 -4.26 6.96
N ASP A 156 -12.15 -3.21 7.75
CA ASP A 156 -12.21 -3.31 9.21
C ASP A 156 -13.65 -3.35 9.76
N SER A 157 -13.79 -3.39 11.08
CA SER A 157 -15.09 -3.48 11.74
C SER A 157 -15.97 -2.24 11.58
N THR A 158 -15.43 -1.12 11.11
CA THR A 158 -16.16 0.12 10.81
C THR A 158 -16.62 0.18 9.36
N GLY A 159 -16.24 -0.80 8.53
CA GLY A 159 -16.51 -0.80 7.10
C GLY A 159 -15.48 -0.01 6.28
N THR A 160 -14.33 0.31 6.86
CA THR A 160 -13.28 1.12 6.23
C THR A 160 -12.19 0.23 5.64
N HIS A 161 -11.63 0.62 4.49
CA HIS A 161 -10.48 -0.04 3.88
C HIS A 161 -9.20 0.39 4.61
N VAL A 162 -8.54 -0.55 5.28
CA VAL A 162 -7.30 -0.30 6.03
C VAL A 162 -6.19 -1.25 5.61
N TRP A 163 -4.94 -0.78 5.71
CA TRP A 163 -3.77 -1.60 5.42
C TRP A 163 -3.34 -2.41 6.65
N LYS A 164 -3.24 -3.74 6.51
CA LYS A 164 -2.86 -4.65 7.57
C LYS A 164 -1.72 -5.54 7.12
N ARG A 165 -0.65 -5.65 7.92
CA ARG A 165 0.47 -6.52 7.54
C ARG A 165 0.08 -7.99 7.64
N ALA A 166 0.74 -8.85 6.86
CA ALA A 166 0.47 -10.29 6.91
C ALA A 166 0.55 -10.88 8.32
N LEU A 167 1.49 -10.40 9.15
CA LEU A 167 1.62 -10.82 10.55
C LEU A 167 0.52 -10.32 11.49
N ASP A 168 -0.16 -9.25 11.12
CA ASP A 168 -1.23 -8.64 11.92
C ASP A 168 -2.61 -9.19 11.52
N LEU A 169 -2.68 -9.90 10.40
CA LEU A 169 -3.91 -10.56 9.96
C LEU A 169 -4.35 -11.63 10.97
N ARG A 170 -5.65 -11.79 11.07
CA ARG A 170 -6.29 -12.84 11.87
C ARG A 170 -7.25 -13.64 11.02
N VAL A 171 -7.45 -14.88 11.37
CA VAL A 171 -8.54 -15.68 10.79
C VAL A 171 -9.87 -14.96 11.08
N GLY A 172 -10.65 -14.72 10.02
CA GLY A 172 -11.88 -13.93 10.08
C GLY A 172 -11.73 -12.47 9.63
N ASP A 173 -10.51 -11.97 9.36
CA ASP A 173 -10.31 -10.70 8.63
C ASP A 173 -10.77 -10.85 7.17
N TYR A 174 -11.18 -9.75 6.55
CA TYR A 174 -11.63 -9.75 5.16
C TYR A 174 -10.67 -8.96 4.28
N LEU A 175 -9.96 -9.65 3.40
CA LEU A 175 -9.10 -9.02 2.40
C LEU A 175 -9.94 -8.36 1.32
N VAL A 176 -9.55 -7.15 0.93
CA VAL A 176 -10.11 -6.47 -0.25
C VAL A 176 -9.45 -7.05 -1.49
N THR A 177 -10.24 -7.70 -2.32
CA THR A 177 -9.79 -8.30 -3.57
C THR A 177 -10.57 -7.71 -4.74
N ARG A 178 -9.95 -7.65 -5.92
CA ARG A 178 -10.62 -7.11 -7.11
C ARG A 178 -11.27 -8.21 -7.93
N ARG A 179 -12.34 -7.84 -8.66
CA ARG A 179 -13.04 -8.71 -9.60
C ARG A 179 -13.68 -7.90 -10.73
N GLY A 180 -13.87 -8.52 -11.89
CA GLY A 180 -14.58 -7.90 -13.01
C GLY A 180 -13.81 -6.77 -13.68
N ASP A 181 -12.49 -6.73 -13.52
CA ASP A 181 -11.63 -5.71 -14.12
C ASP A 181 -11.58 -5.83 -15.64
N MET A 182 -11.96 -6.99 -16.19
CA MET A 182 -12.00 -7.31 -17.63
C MET A 182 -10.66 -7.04 -18.34
N VAL A 183 -9.56 -7.16 -17.60
CA VAL A 183 -8.21 -6.93 -18.13
C VAL A 183 -7.81 -8.10 -19.02
N SER A 184 -7.34 -7.79 -20.23
CA SER A 184 -6.92 -8.78 -21.19
C SER A 184 -5.88 -8.22 -22.15
N GLY A 185 -5.08 -9.10 -22.76
CA GLY A 185 -4.20 -8.71 -23.87
C GLY A 185 -4.97 -8.39 -25.16
N ASP A 186 -4.20 -7.93 -26.15
CA ASP A 186 -4.73 -7.53 -27.45
C ASP A 186 -4.78 -8.68 -28.49
N THR A 187 -4.23 -9.84 -28.15
CA THR A 187 -4.16 -10.98 -29.08
C THR A 187 -5.54 -11.59 -29.26
N LYS A 188 -6.06 -11.55 -30.47
CA LYS A 188 -7.32 -12.18 -30.84
C LYS A 188 -7.06 -13.59 -31.37
N LEU A 189 -7.60 -14.58 -30.68
CA LEU A 189 -7.63 -15.96 -31.16
C LEU A 189 -8.99 -16.23 -31.80
N ASP A 190 -9.00 -17.07 -32.83
CA ASP A 190 -10.26 -17.65 -33.30
C ASP A 190 -10.98 -18.37 -32.16
N SER A 191 -12.29 -18.18 -32.02
CA SER A 191 -13.04 -18.68 -30.88
C SER A 191 -13.06 -20.22 -30.84
N ASN A 192 -13.06 -20.88 -32.00
CA ASN A 192 -13.00 -22.34 -32.07
C ASN A 192 -11.59 -22.85 -31.72
N TYR A 193 -10.55 -22.12 -32.16
CA TYR A 193 -9.17 -22.40 -31.77
C TYR A 193 -8.98 -22.30 -30.26
N ALA A 194 -9.44 -21.22 -29.66
CA ALA A 194 -9.36 -21.02 -28.22
C ALA A 194 -10.14 -22.09 -27.44
N TYR A 195 -11.34 -22.46 -27.90
CA TYR A 195 -12.13 -23.57 -27.36
C TYR A 195 -11.37 -24.88 -27.38
N VAL A 196 -10.78 -25.23 -28.53
CA VAL A 196 -10.01 -26.47 -28.69
C VAL A 196 -8.79 -26.52 -27.81
N LEU A 197 -8.11 -25.38 -27.63
CA LEU A 197 -7.00 -25.29 -26.64
C LEU A 197 -7.49 -25.60 -25.22
N GLY A 198 -8.69 -25.13 -24.86
CA GLY A 198 -9.33 -25.46 -23.58
C GLY A 198 -9.59 -26.95 -23.44
N ALA A 199 -10.18 -27.58 -24.45
CA ALA A 199 -10.43 -29.03 -24.49
C ALA A 199 -9.13 -29.85 -24.41
N LEU A 200 -8.09 -29.44 -25.17
CA LEU A 200 -6.78 -30.10 -25.15
C LEU A 200 -6.11 -29.99 -23.78
N VAL A 201 -6.24 -28.87 -23.09
CA VAL A 201 -5.69 -28.70 -21.72
C VAL A 201 -6.47 -29.58 -20.73
N ALA A 202 -7.78 -29.74 -20.92
CA ALA A 202 -8.61 -30.63 -20.11
C ALA A 202 -8.21 -32.11 -20.31
N ASP A 203 -8.59 -32.68 -21.43
CA ASP A 203 -8.53 -34.12 -21.73
C ASP A 203 -7.36 -34.51 -22.63
N GLY A 204 -6.49 -33.57 -23.00
CA GLY A 204 -5.30 -33.84 -23.79
C GLY A 204 -4.12 -34.33 -22.95
N CYS A 205 -3.19 -35.04 -23.58
CA CYS A 205 -1.93 -35.43 -23.03
C CYS A 205 -0.79 -34.85 -23.86
N PHE A 206 0.02 -34.00 -23.26
CA PHE A 206 1.15 -33.27 -23.88
C PHE A 206 2.42 -34.06 -23.65
N GLU A 207 2.72 -35.02 -24.50
CA GLU A 207 3.96 -35.82 -24.41
C GLU A 207 5.04 -35.30 -25.36
N GLU A 208 6.31 -35.59 -25.09
CA GLU A 208 7.44 -35.12 -25.87
C GLU A 208 7.36 -35.49 -27.36
N THR A 209 6.78 -36.66 -27.67
CA THR A 209 6.77 -37.24 -29.03
C THR A 209 5.40 -37.29 -29.66
N LYS A 210 4.35 -37.01 -28.90
CA LYS A 210 2.96 -37.09 -29.38
C LYS A 210 2.05 -36.15 -28.61
N LEU A 211 0.98 -35.74 -29.26
CA LEU A 211 -0.21 -35.14 -28.63
C LEU A 211 -1.37 -36.11 -28.76
N SER A 212 -2.04 -36.39 -27.64
CA SER A 212 -3.26 -37.22 -27.67
C SER A 212 -4.40 -36.51 -26.96
N PHE A 213 -5.62 -36.78 -27.40
CA PHE A 213 -6.85 -36.26 -26.83
C PHE A 213 -7.88 -37.38 -26.75
N THR A 214 -8.47 -37.60 -25.56
CA THR A 214 -9.43 -38.66 -25.34
C THR A 214 -10.70 -38.09 -24.70
N ASN A 215 -11.85 -38.28 -25.37
CA ASN A 215 -13.14 -37.82 -24.86
C ASN A 215 -14.26 -38.76 -25.29
N ASN A 216 -15.46 -38.61 -24.72
CA ASN A 216 -16.65 -39.37 -25.02
C ASN A 216 -17.78 -38.57 -25.68
N ASP A 217 -17.67 -37.24 -25.72
CA ASP A 217 -18.64 -36.35 -26.37
C ASP A 217 -18.24 -36.09 -27.81
N GLU A 218 -19.07 -36.56 -28.77
CA GLU A 218 -18.77 -36.46 -30.19
C GLU A 218 -18.77 -35.01 -30.69
N ALA A 219 -19.49 -34.09 -30.05
CA ALA A 219 -19.45 -32.66 -30.42
C ALA A 219 -18.07 -32.07 -30.12
N ILE A 220 -17.46 -32.41 -28.99
CA ILE A 220 -16.09 -31.99 -28.62
C ILE A 220 -15.06 -32.70 -29.50
N ILE A 221 -15.20 -34.01 -29.64
CA ILE A 221 -14.29 -34.85 -30.46
C ILE A 221 -14.22 -34.32 -31.91
N SER A 222 -15.36 -33.98 -32.52
CA SER A 222 -15.42 -33.47 -33.88
C SER A 222 -14.66 -32.17 -34.05
N LYS A 223 -14.80 -31.22 -33.13
CA LYS A 223 -14.06 -29.94 -33.17
C LYS A 223 -12.55 -30.13 -33.01
N VAL A 224 -12.13 -30.95 -32.05
CA VAL A 224 -10.71 -31.27 -31.84
C VAL A 224 -10.15 -32.07 -33.03
N ARG A 225 -10.91 -33.01 -33.59
CA ARG A 225 -10.53 -33.78 -34.80
C ARG A 225 -10.28 -32.84 -36.01
N GLU A 226 -11.19 -31.94 -36.27
CA GLU A 226 -11.08 -30.96 -37.37
C GLU A 226 -9.84 -30.11 -37.20
N PHE A 227 -9.66 -29.54 -36.02
CA PHE A 227 -8.49 -28.72 -35.69
C PHE A 227 -7.17 -29.51 -35.85
N LEU A 228 -7.08 -30.73 -35.29
CA LEU A 228 -5.85 -31.51 -35.36
C LEU A 228 -5.54 -31.93 -36.82
N LYS A 229 -6.55 -32.22 -37.64
CA LYS A 229 -6.37 -32.51 -39.05
C LYS A 229 -5.89 -31.29 -39.84
N ASP A 230 -6.46 -30.15 -39.57
CA ASP A 230 -6.03 -28.90 -40.24
C ASP A 230 -4.59 -28.53 -39.83
N LYS A 231 -4.27 -28.61 -38.54
CA LYS A 231 -2.96 -28.19 -38.02
C LYS A 231 -1.82 -29.16 -38.35
N PHE A 232 -2.08 -30.48 -38.30
CA PHE A 232 -1.03 -31.52 -38.40
C PHE A 232 -1.21 -32.45 -39.64
N GLY A 233 -2.28 -32.32 -40.36
CA GLY A 233 -2.58 -33.12 -41.53
C GLY A 233 -2.96 -34.58 -41.20
N LYS A 234 -2.12 -35.32 -40.49
CA LYS A 234 -2.32 -36.73 -40.16
C LYS A 234 -2.71 -36.94 -38.69
N VAL A 235 -3.90 -37.42 -38.44
CA VAL A 235 -4.42 -37.79 -37.10
C VAL A 235 -4.76 -39.27 -37.09
N VAL A 236 -4.31 -40.01 -36.10
CA VAL A 236 -4.67 -41.40 -35.88
C VAL A 236 -5.81 -41.46 -34.87
N GLU A 237 -6.87 -42.14 -35.21
CA GLU A 237 -8.08 -42.25 -34.40
C GLU A 237 -8.27 -43.67 -33.91
N TYR A 238 -8.48 -43.82 -32.60
CA TYR A 238 -8.79 -45.08 -31.94
C TYR A 238 -10.15 -44.96 -31.28
N VAL A 239 -11.15 -45.63 -31.88
CA VAL A 239 -12.51 -45.67 -31.33
C VAL A 239 -12.59 -46.83 -30.36
N LYS A 240 -13.04 -46.53 -29.10
CA LYS A 240 -13.32 -47.52 -28.04
C LYS A 240 -14.81 -47.48 -27.71
N ASP A 241 -15.30 -48.47 -26.98
CA ASP A 241 -16.74 -48.61 -26.65
C ASP A 241 -17.35 -47.32 -26.05
N ASN A 242 -16.60 -46.57 -25.24
CA ASN A 242 -17.10 -45.43 -24.50
C ASN A 242 -16.21 -44.14 -24.68
N SER A 243 -15.29 -44.12 -25.65
CA SER A 243 -14.45 -42.95 -25.89
C SER A 243 -13.70 -43.02 -27.22
N THR A 244 -13.36 -41.89 -27.79
CA THR A 244 -12.48 -41.76 -28.94
C THR A 244 -11.17 -41.10 -28.54
N ASP A 245 -10.08 -41.70 -29.00
CA ASP A 245 -8.70 -41.25 -28.73
C ASP A 245 -8.07 -40.76 -30.03
N LEU A 246 -7.81 -39.47 -30.15
CA LEU A 246 -7.17 -38.81 -31.30
C LEU A 246 -5.67 -38.61 -30.99
N ARG A 247 -4.79 -39.02 -31.92
CA ARG A 247 -3.36 -38.93 -31.72
C ARG A 247 -2.62 -38.33 -32.89
N VAL A 248 -1.71 -37.41 -32.59
CA VAL A 248 -0.70 -36.88 -33.49
C VAL A 248 0.66 -37.39 -33.08
N HIS A 249 1.33 -38.11 -34.00
CA HIS A 249 2.65 -38.73 -33.79
C HIS A 249 3.70 -37.99 -34.65
N SER A 250 4.24 -36.89 -34.16
CA SER A 250 5.30 -36.13 -34.79
C SER A 250 6.02 -35.29 -33.73
N LYS A 251 7.19 -35.73 -33.31
CA LYS A 251 7.98 -35.01 -32.29
C LYS A 251 8.22 -33.54 -32.70
N GLU A 252 8.58 -33.32 -33.97
CA GLU A 252 8.94 -31.98 -34.47
C GLU A 252 7.71 -31.05 -34.49
N GLU A 253 6.60 -31.49 -35.09
CA GLU A 253 5.39 -30.67 -35.22
C GLU A 253 4.73 -30.40 -33.87
N VAL A 254 4.68 -31.43 -33.01
CA VAL A 254 4.13 -31.30 -31.65
C VAL A 254 4.96 -30.35 -30.80
N THR A 255 6.31 -30.46 -30.86
CA THR A 255 7.18 -29.53 -30.16
C THR A 255 6.99 -28.10 -30.65
N LYS A 256 6.90 -27.91 -31.99
CA LYS A 256 6.63 -26.59 -32.57
C LYS A 256 5.30 -26.01 -32.10
N PHE A 257 4.27 -26.83 -32.07
CA PHE A 257 2.95 -26.45 -31.56
C PHE A 257 2.97 -26.06 -30.07
N TYR A 258 3.66 -26.86 -29.22
CA TYR A 258 3.78 -26.53 -27.80
C TYR A 258 4.50 -25.19 -27.55
N ASN A 259 5.55 -24.92 -28.32
CA ASN A 259 6.24 -23.64 -28.27
C ASN A 259 5.36 -22.48 -28.76
N GLU A 260 4.57 -22.70 -29.78
CA GLU A 260 3.62 -21.72 -30.33
C GLU A 260 2.54 -21.32 -29.30
N ILE A 261 1.97 -22.29 -28.61
CA ILE A 261 0.94 -22.00 -27.60
C ILE A 261 1.50 -21.69 -26.20
N GLY A 262 2.80 -21.84 -26.03
CA GLY A 262 3.49 -21.56 -24.77
C GLY A 262 3.18 -22.55 -23.65
N VAL A 263 3.18 -23.85 -23.98
CA VAL A 263 3.11 -24.93 -23.00
C VAL A 263 4.33 -25.83 -23.07
N GLN A 264 4.56 -26.57 -22.00
CA GLN A 264 5.59 -27.60 -21.95
C GLN A 264 4.95 -29.00 -21.92
N HIS A 265 5.64 -29.99 -22.44
CA HIS A 265 5.23 -31.38 -22.22
C HIS A 265 5.31 -31.74 -20.74
N GLY A 266 4.39 -32.59 -20.28
CA GLY A 266 4.34 -32.98 -18.88
C GLY A 266 3.14 -33.87 -18.56
N VAL A 267 3.03 -34.18 -17.28
CA VAL A 267 1.88 -34.98 -16.76
C VAL A 267 0.76 -34.06 -16.27
N ALA A 268 -0.37 -34.62 -15.90
CA ALA A 268 -1.58 -33.89 -15.52
C ALA A 268 -1.35 -32.81 -14.44
N LYS A 269 -0.43 -33.03 -13.47
CA LYS A 269 -0.11 -32.06 -12.42
C LYS A 269 0.68 -30.83 -12.91
N ASP A 270 1.32 -30.94 -14.09
CA ASP A 270 2.19 -29.90 -14.65
C ASP A 270 1.42 -29.01 -15.66
N LYS A 271 0.17 -29.34 -15.97
CA LYS A 271 -0.67 -28.56 -16.87
C LYS A 271 -0.88 -27.13 -16.38
N ARG A 272 -0.95 -26.20 -17.31
CA ARG A 272 -1.22 -24.78 -17.11
C ARG A 272 -2.06 -24.22 -18.26
N VAL A 273 -2.61 -23.04 -18.06
CA VAL A 273 -3.22 -22.29 -19.15
C VAL A 273 -2.11 -21.91 -20.15
N PRO A 274 -2.30 -22.16 -21.47
CA PRO A 274 -1.35 -21.75 -22.49
C PRO A 274 -1.06 -20.24 -22.41
N SER A 275 0.21 -19.82 -22.56
CA SER A 275 0.59 -18.41 -22.46
C SER A 275 -0.08 -17.56 -23.54
N ILE A 276 -0.28 -18.11 -24.74
CA ILE A 276 -1.03 -17.44 -25.80
C ILE A 276 -2.48 -17.09 -25.39
N VAL A 277 -3.10 -17.90 -24.53
CA VAL A 277 -4.46 -17.66 -23.99
C VAL A 277 -4.43 -16.64 -22.87
N LEU A 278 -3.44 -16.68 -21.99
CA LEU A 278 -3.29 -15.69 -20.91
C LEU A 278 -3.11 -14.26 -21.48
N GLY A 279 -2.37 -14.14 -22.59
CA GLY A 279 -2.18 -12.86 -23.31
C GLY A 279 -3.26 -12.55 -24.37
N ALA A 280 -4.34 -13.31 -24.42
CA ALA A 280 -5.42 -13.12 -25.38
C ALA A 280 -6.52 -12.18 -24.85
N ASP A 281 -7.38 -11.72 -25.77
CA ASP A 281 -8.55 -10.92 -25.44
C ASP A 281 -9.59 -11.74 -24.62
N ILE A 282 -10.51 -11.01 -23.96
CA ILE A 282 -11.53 -11.64 -23.08
C ILE A 282 -12.38 -12.66 -23.85
N VAL A 283 -12.71 -12.41 -25.11
CA VAL A 283 -13.54 -13.32 -25.91
C VAL A 283 -12.82 -14.65 -26.13
N SER A 284 -11.54 -14.60 -26.45
CA SER A 284 -10.67 -15.77 -26.58
C SER A 284 -10.52 -16.52 -25.26
N GLN A 285 -10.30 -15.79 -24.14
CA GLN A 285 -10.23 -16.39 -22.81
C GLN A 285 -11.54 -17.10 -22.40
N VAL A 286 -12.68 -16.46 -22.66
CA VAL A 286 -14.02 -17.05 -22.44
C VAL A 286 -14.19 -18.33 -23.24
N SER A 287 -13.80 -18.34 -24.51
CA SER A 287 -13.88 -19.53 -25.38
C SER A 287 -12.99 -20.66 -24.87
N PHE A 288 -11.79 -20.35 -24.39
CA PHE A 288 -10.89 -21.32 -23.76
C PHE A 288 -11.50 -21.92 -22.49
N ILE A 289 -12.02 -21.08 -21.57
CA ILE A 289 -12.67 -21.54 -20.32
C ILE A 289 -13.87 -22.44 -20.65
N ARG A 290 -14.65 -22.08 -21.65
CA ARG A 290 -15.78 -22.93 -22.11
C ARG A 290 -15.30 -24.30 -22.54
N GLY A 291 -14.31 -24.40 -23.42
CA GLY A 291 -13.77 -25.67 -23.88
C GLY A 291 -13.16 -26.52 -22.76
N PHE A 292 -12.49 -25.87 -21.79
CA PHE A 292 -11.95 -26.54 -20.63
C PHE A 292 -13.05 -27.11 -19.72
N ILE A 293 -14.09 -26.32 -19.42
CA ILE A 293 -15.17 -26.72 -18.52
C ILE A 293 -16.17 -27.65 -19.23
N ASP A 294 -16.33 -27.60 -20.53
CA ASP A 294 -17.12 -28.61 -21.29
C ASP A 294 -16.57 -30.03 -21.11
N CYS A 295 -15.24 -30.18 -21.04
CA CYS A 295 -14.57 -31.45 -20.81
C CYS A 295 -14.58 -31.89 -19.33
N GLU A 296 -14.05 -31.03 -18.44
CA GLU A 296 -13.80 -31.39 -17.03
C GLU A 296 -14.90 -30.94 -16.06
N GLY A 297 -15.85 -30.15 -16.55
CA GLY A 297 -16.86 -29.51 -15.69
C GLY A 297 -18.06 -30.45 -15.41
N TYR A 298 -18.68 -30.19 -14.27
CA TYR A 298 -19.94 -30.81 -13.86
C TYR A 298 -20.96 -29.71 -13.54
N LEU A 299 -22.13 -29.78 -14.19
CA LEU A 299 -23.27 -28.90 -13.93
C LEU A 299 -24.32 -29.66 -13.13
N SER A 300 -24.65 -29.21 -11.93
CA SER A 300 -25.78 -29.69 -11.13
C SER A 300 -26.87 -28.60 -11.07
N GLU A 301 -27.98 -28.86 -10.40
CA GLU A 301 -29.11 -27.94 -10.26
C GLU A 301 -28.73 -26.58 -9.59
N ASN A 302 -27.62 -26.53 -8.83
CA ASN A 302 -27.30 -25.36 -8.04
C ASN A 302 -25.83 -24.90 -8.13
N ARG A 303 -24.98 -25.56 -8.91
CA ARG A 303 -23.57 -25.21 -9.04
C ARG A 303 -22.91 -25.70 -10.32
N VAL A 304 -21.85 -25.04 -10.71
CA VAL A 304 -20.88 -25.50 -11.70
C VAL A 304 -19.61 -25.89 -10.94
N GLU A 305 -19.07 -27.08 -11.23
CA GLU A 305 -17.88 -27.59 -10.55
C GLU A 305 -16.88 -28.12 -11.59
N VAL A 306 -15.61 -27.83 -11.42
CA VAL A 306 -14.52 -28.33 -12.25
C VAL A 306 -13.36 -28.77 -11.37
N SER A 307 -12.65 -29.83 -11.76
CA SER A 307 -11.54 -30.38 -10.99
C SER A 307 -10.26 -30.49 -11.82
N SER A 308 -9.10 -30.38 -11.16
CA SER A 308 -7.80 -30.58 -11.79
C SER A 308 -6.78 -31.14 -10.80
N ALA A 309 -5.87 -31.97 -11.30
CA ALA A 309 -4.68 -32.41 -10.58
C ALA A 309 -3.58 -31.34 -10.56
N SER A 310 -3.65 -30.34 -11.43
CA SER A 310 -2.73 -29.21 -11.46
C SER A 310 -3.24 -28.05 -10.59
N LYS A 311 -2.46 -27.70 -9.56
CA LYS A 311 -2.73 -26.53 -8.72
C LYS A 311 -2.61 -25.25 -9.54
N THR A 312 -1.59 -25.15 -10.38
CA THR A 312 -1.35 -23.98 -11.24
C THR A 312 -2.52 -23.74 -12.18
N LEU A 313 -2.94 -24.75 -12.93
CA LEU A 313 -4.03 -24.64 -13.89
C LEU A 313 -5.34 -24.19 -13.23
N ILE A 314 -5.74 -24.87 -12.14
CA ILE A 314 -7.03 -24.56 -11.51
C ILE A 314 -7.04 -23.17 -10.83
N THR A 315 -5.88 -22.70 -10.32
CA THR A 315 -5.73 -21.35 -9.80
C THR A 315 -5.79 -20.31 -10.94
N GLN A 316 -5.15 -20.57 -12.08
CA GLN A 316 -5.24 -19.68 -13.24
C GLN A 316 -6.68 -19.56 -13.75
N ILE A 317 -7.41 -20.67 -13.83
CA ILE A 317 -8.85 -20.65 -14.19
C ILE A 317 -9.67 -19.85 -13.17
N GLN A 318 -9.40 -19.99 -11.87
CA GLN A 318 -10.06 -19.20 -10.82
C GLN A 318 -9.80 -17.69 -11.01
N LEU A 319 -8.55 -17.28 -11.27
CA LEU A 319 -8.18 -15.88 -11.48
C LEU A 319 -8.80 -15.30 -12.77
N MET A 320 -8.83 -16.09 -13.86
CA MET A 320 -9.49 -15.71 -15.12
C MET A 320 -11.00 -15.51 -14.93
N LEU A 321 -11.68 -16.42 -14.23
CA LEU A 321 -13.09 -16.26 -13.89
C LEU A 321 -13.35 -15.03 -13.02
N LYS A 322 -12.48 -14.78 -12.04
CA LYS A 322 -12.59 -13.61 -11.18
C LYS A 322 -12.38 -12.31 -11.93
N ASN A 323 -11.45 -12.30 -12.91
CA ASN A 323 -11.25 -11.17 -13.82
C ASN A 323 -12.50 -10.87 -14.66
N ILE A 324 -13.30 -11.87 -15.00
CA ILE A 324 -14.61 -11.74 -15.69
C ILE A 324 -15.73 -11.41 -14.68
N GLY A 325 -15.42 -11.35 -13.37
CA GLY A 325 -16.35 -11.04 -12.30
C GLY A 325 -17.15 -12.24 -11.78
N ILE A 326 -16.67 -13.47 -11.98
CA ILE A 326 -17.27 -14.71 -11.49
C ILE A 326 -16.42 -15.26 -10.34
N ILE A 327 -17.01 -15.42 -9.15
CA ILE A 327 -16.30 -15.89 -7.97
C ILE A 327 -16.39 -17.42 -7.87
N GLY A 328 -15.24 -18.07 -7.90
CA GLY A 328 -15.11 -19.50 -7.71
C GLY A 328 -14.44 -19.85 -6.39
N PHE A 329 -14.92 -20.87 -5.72
CA PHE A 329 -14.38 -21.40 -4.47
C PHE A 329 -13.49 -22.62 -4.75
N LEU A 330 -12.20 -22.46 -4.60
CA LEU A 330 -11.20 -23.50 -4.81
C LEU A 330 -10.90 -24.23 -3.50
N ARG A 331 -11.07 -25.54 -3.50
CA ARG A 331 -10.76 -26.39 -2.35
C ARG A 331 -9.91 -27.59 -2.76
N LYS A 332 -9.05 -28.06 -1.86
CA LYS A 332 -8.34 -29.32 -2.04
C LYS A 332 -9.27 -30.50 -1.70
N LYS A 333 -9.37 -31.47 -2.62
CA LYS A 333 -10.07 -32.75 -2.41
C LYS A 333 -9.04 -33.81 -2.05
N THR A 334 -9.29 -34.57 -0.99
CA THR A 334 -8.51 -35.76 -0.64
C THR A 334 -9.13 -36.98 -1.31
N VAL A 335 -8.31 -37.74 -2.03
CA VAL A 335 -8.72 -38.97 -2.71
C VAL A 335 -8.10 -40.14 -1.96
N LYS A 336 -8.92 -41.07 -1.48
CA LYS A 336 -8.48 -42.26 -0.73
C LYS A 336 -7.48 -43.06 -1.55
N GLY A 337 -6.31 -43.33 -0.97
CA GLY A 337 -5.20 -44.04 -1.62
C GLY A 337 -4.25 -43.15 -2.43
N TYR A 338 -4.56 -41.83 -2.55
CA TYR A 338 -3.76 -40.83 -3.25
C TYR A 338 -3.66 -39.51 -2.45
N GLU A 339 -3.64 -39.58 -1.13
CA GLU A 339 -3.68 -38.44 -0.20
C GLU A 339 -2.51 -37.50 -0.38
N GLN A 340 -1.37 -38.01 -0.88
CA GLN A 340 -0.16 -37.22 -1.19
C GLN A 340 -0.32 -36.34 -2.44
N ASN A 341 -1.30 -36.64 -3.30
CA ASN A 341 -1.51 -35.88 -4.53
C ASN A 341 -2.40 -34.66 -4.27
N TYR A 342 -2.21 -33.63 -5.10
CA TYR A 342 -3.10 -32.48 -5.13
C TYR A 342 -4.26 -32.76 -6.11
N TYR A 343 -5.47 -32.49 -5.66
CA TYR A 343 -6.67 -32.42 -6.50
C TYR A 343 -7.45 -31.17 -6.09
N GLY A 344 -7.44 -30.15 -6.94
CA GLY A 344 -8.22 -28.94 -6.76
C GLY A 344 -9.63 -29.09 -7.31
N VAL A 345 -10.62 -28.63 -6.59
CA VAL A 345 -12.01 -28.55 -7.04
C VAL A 345 -12.45 -27.09 -6.93
N LEU A 346 -12.74 -26.48 -8.07
CA LEU A 346 -13.28 -25.13 -8.19
C LEU A 346 -14.79 -25.21 -8.36
N THR A 347 -15.54 -24.56 -7.48
CA THR A 347 -17.00 -24.59 -7.46
C THR A 347 -17.56 -23.17 -7.54
N LEU A 348 -18.46 -22.94 -8.49
CA LEU A 348 -19.25 -21.72 -8.63
C LEU A 348 -20.63 -21.98 -8.04
N TYR A 349 -21.07 -21.11 -7.13
CA TYR A 349 -22.35 -21.25 -6.44
C TYR A 349 -23.31 -20.11 -6.80
N GLY A 350 -24.62 -20.36 -6.68
CA GLY A 350 -25.66 -19.33 -6.69
C GLY A 350 -25.59 -18.42 -7.92
N GLU A 351 -25.46 -17.11 -7.70
CA GLU A 351 -25.39 -16.10 -8.76
C GLU A 351 -24.16 -16.24 -9.65
N ASP A 352 -23.01 -16.64 -9.10
CA ASP A 352 -21.80 -16.84 -9.90
C ASP A 352 -21.95 -18.02 -10.87
N ALA A 353 -22.69 -19.07 -10.48
CA ALA A 353 -23.03 -20.16 -11.40
C ALA A 353 -24.00 -19.71 -12.49
N VAL A 354 -25.00 -18.87 -12.16
CA VAL A 354 -25.91 -18.25 -13.15
C VAL A 354 -25.13 -17.35 -14.09
N LYS A 355 -24.24 -16.51 -13.54
CA LYS A 355 -23.40 -15.62 -14.33
C LYS A 355 -22.49 -16.40 -15.29
N TYR A 356 -21.89 -17.50 -14.84
CA TYR A 356 -21.13 -18.41 -15.70
C TYR A 356 -21.99 -18.92 -16.87
N VAL A 357 -23.16 -19.46 -16.56
CA VAL A 357 -24.06 -20.03 -17.59
C VAL A 357 -24.47 -18.99 -18.64
N ASN A 358 -24.73 -17.75 -18.21
CA ASN A 358 -25.18 -16.67 -19.09
C ASN A 358 -24.03 -16.01 -19.88
N THR A 359 -22.82 -15.96 -19.31
CA THR A 359 -21.68 -15.22 -19.93
C THR A 359 -20.76 -16.16 -20.71
N ILE A 360 -20.44 -17.31 -20.16
CA ILE A 360 -19.53 -18.30 -20.75
C ILE A 360 -20.33 -19.44 -21.36
N GLY A 361 -21.20 -20.10 -20.59
CA GLY A 361 -22.06 -21.17 -21.01
C GLY A 361 -21.33 -22.47 -21.34
N PHE A 362 -22.04 -23.37 -22.00
CA PHE A 362 -21.55 -24.65 -22.48
C PHE A 362 -21.90 -24.78 -23.96
N ASP A 363 -21.09 -25.49 -24.72
CA ASP A 363 -21.27 -25.66 -26.18
C ASP A 363 -21.74 -27.04 -26.59
N THR A 364 -21.76 -27.98 -25.65
CA THR A 364 -22.22 -29.35 -25.92
C THR A 364 -23.74 -29.50 -25.78
N PRO A 365 -24.43 -30.25 -26.69
CA PRO A 365 -25.89 -30.38 -26.67
C PRO A 365 -26.45 -30.91 -25.34
N ASP A 366 -25.78 -31.86 -24.72
CA ASP A 366 -26.23 -32.44 -23.46
C ASP A 366 -26.13 -31.46 -22.28
N ARG A 367 -25.11 -30.63 -22.25
CA ARG A 367 -24.97 -29.56 -21.27
C ARG A 367 -26.01 -28.45 -21.48
N GLN A 368 -26.31 -28.10 -22.74
CA GLN A 368 -27.33 -27.10 -23.04
C GLN A 368 -28.73 -27.55 -22.58
N LYS A 369 -29.07 -28.86 -22.65
CA LYS A 369 -30.30 -29.40 -22.05
C LYS A 369 -30.31 -29.29 -20.52
N GLN A 370 -29.15 -29.42 -19.87
CA GLN A 370 -29.01 -29.24 -18.43
C GLN A 370 -29.16 -27.76 -18.01
N ILE A 371 -28.76 -26.81 -18.87
CA ILE A 371 -28.91 -25.36 -18.60
C ILE A 371 -30.39 -25.01 -18.41
N SER A 372 -31.29 -25.49 -19.24
CA SER A 372 -32.74 -25.18 -19.11
C SER A 372 -33.25 -25.56 -17.72
N LYS A 373 -32.92 -26.78 -17.24
CA LYS A 373 -33.28 -27.24 -15.89
C LYS A 373 -32.64 -26.41 -14.77
N PHE A 374 -31.37 -26.01 -14.95
CA PHE A 374 -30.65 -25.15 -14.02
C PHE A 374 -31.31 -23.77 -13.90
N THR A 375 -31.70 -23.16 -15.02
CA THR A 375 -32.37 -21.87 -15.07
C THR A 375 -33.75 -21.91 -14.44
N GLU A 376 -34.57 -22.95 -14.76
CA GLU A 376 -35.89 -23.16 -14.16
C GLU A 376 -35.82 -23.30 -12.63
N HIS A 377 -34.84 -24.07 -12.15
CA HIS A 377 -34.61 -24.22 -10.71
C HIS A 377 -34.26 -22.89 -10.03
N LYS A 378 -33.37 -22.11 -10.63
CA LYS A 378 -32.95 -20.82 -10.12
C LYS A 378 -34.08 -19.79 -10.11
N ASP A 379 -34.89 -19.73 -11.13
CA ASP A 379 -36.07 -18.84 -11.16
C ASP A 379 -37.05 -19.18 -10.03
N SER A 380 -37.12 -20.45 -9.61
CA SER A 380 -37.91 -20.87 -8.44
C SER A 380 -37.29 -20.52 -7.10
N GLU A 381 -35.94 -20.51 -6.99
CA GLU A 381 -35.20 -20.13 -5.78
C GLU A 381 -35.11 -18.62 -5.57
N THR A 382 -34.99 -17.81 -6.64
CA THR A 382 -34.94 -16.34 -6.55
C THR A 382 -36.23 -15.75 -5.95
N LYS A 383 -37.34 -16.46 -6.07
CA LYS A 383 -38.60 -16.12 -5.35
C LYS A 383 -38.51 -16.30 -3.82
N LYS A 384 -37.49 -16.95 -3.30
CA LYS A 384 -37.27 -17.17 -1.85
C LYS A 384 -36.16 -16.32 -1.24
N GLY A 385 -35.57 -15.40 -1.99
CA GLY A 385 -34.72 -14.29 -1.54
C GLY A 385 -33.29 -14.65 -1.10
N HIS A 386 -32.39 -13.81 -1.48
CA HIS A 386 -31.06 -13.51 -0.95
C HIS A 386 -29.91 -14.36 -1.49
N SER A 387 -29.09 -13.70 -2.30
CA SER A 387 -27.69 -14.10 -2.53
C SER A 387 -26.96 -14.21 -1.19
N ASN A 388 -26.50 -15.43 -0.87
CA ASN A 388 -25.70 -15.68 0.33
C ASN A 388 -24.19 -15.57 0.05
N SER A 389 -23.77 -15.39 -1.20
CA SER A 389 -22.38 -15.45 -1.63
C SER A 389 -21.68 -14.09 -1.62
N ASP A 390 -22.38 -12.99 -1.88
CA ASP A 390 -21.79 -11.64 -1.97
C ASP A 390 -22.41 -10.70 -0.92
N LYS A 391 -21.84 -10.74 0.28
CA LYS A 391 -22.24 -9.90 1.41
C LYS A 391 -21.12 -8.94 1.77
N LEU A 392 -21.50 -7.73 2.15
CA LEU A 392 -20.58 -6.73 2.68
C LEU A 392 -20.29 -7.01 4.15
N PRO A 393 -19.03 -7.28 4.53
CA PRO A 393 -18.66 -7.39 5.94
C PRO A 393 -18.93 -6.08 6.68
N PHE A 394 -19.31 -6.18 7.95
CA PHE A 394 -19.50 -5.05 8.87
C PHE A 394 -20.50 -3.97 8.43
N SER A 395 -21.16 -4.09 7.30
CA SER A 395 -22.07 -3.10 6.73
C SER A 395 -23.33 -2.81 7.58
N ALA A 396 -23.70 -3.72 8.48
CA ALA A 396 -24.93 -3.58 9.27
C ALA A 396 -24.90 -2.35 10.19
N SER A 397 -23.78 -2.08 10.87
CA SER A 397 -23.64 -0.93 11.77
C SER A 397 -23.65 0.39 10.99
N LEU A 398 -22.99 0.42 9.85
CA LEU A 398 -22.92 1.56 8.96
C LEU A 398 -24.29 1.89 8.36
N LEU A 399 -25.02 0.86 7.90
CA LEU A 399 -26.39 0.98 7.43
C LEU A 399 -27.36 1.41 8.54
N GLU A 400 -27.17 0.94 9.76
CA GLU A 400 -27.99 1.38 10.91
C GLU A 400 -27.76 2.86 11.20
N SER A 401 -26.50 3.33 11.15
CA SER A 401 -26.18 4.75 11.28
C SER A 401 -26.79 5.58 10.14
N PHE A 402 -26.69 5.13 8.89
CA PHE A 402 -27.34 5.77 7.74
C PHE A 402 -28.87 5.80 7.90
N TYR A 403 -29.50 4.68 8.25
CA TYR A 403 -30.93 4.60 8.47
C TYR A 403 -31.44 5.53 9.61
N ASN A 404 -30.61 5.69 10.65
CA ASN A 404 -30.90 6.60 11.74
C ASN A 404 -30.75 8.08 11.35
N SER A 405 -30.08 8.43 10.28
CA SER A 405 -29.99 9.77 9.72
C SER A 405 -31.14 10.12 8.77
N VAL A 406 -31.89 9.12 8.28
CA VAL A 406 -33.08 9.30 7.44
C VAL A 406 -34.21 9.96 8.23
N ASP A 407 -35.03 10.79 7.56
CA ASP A 407 -36.20 11.39 8.21
C ASP A 407 -37.12 10.29 8.81
N PRO A 408 -37.59 10.43 10.06
CA PRO A 408 -38.44 9.43 10.68
C PRO A 408 -39.69 9.07 9.89
N GLN A 409 -40.19 9.97 9.02
CA GLN A 409 -41.36 9.76 8.18
C GLN A 409 -41.09 8.74 7.05
N ASP A 410 -39.85 8.66 6.57
CA ASP A 410 -39.45 7.80 5.46
C ASP A 410 -38.94 6.45 5.97
N ARG A 411 -38.74 6.29 7.27
CA ARG A 411 -38.32 5.02 7.89
C ARG A 411 -39.46 4.01 7.91
N ASN A 412 -39.21 2.80 7.50
CA ASN A 412 -40.16 1.70 7.59
C ASN A 412 -39.56 0.39 8.11
N SER A 413 -40.42 -0.51 8.55
CA SER A 413 -40.00 -1.79 9.13
C SER A 413 -39.40 -2.77 8.12
N GLU A 414 -39.57 -2.56 6.82
CA GLU A 414 -38.98 -3.41 5.77
C GLU A 414 -37.47 -3.16 5.70
N TYR A 415 -37.03 -1.90 5.58
CA TYR A 415 -35.64 -1.54 5.57
C TYR A 415 -34.94 -1.92 6.88
N TYR A 416 -35.57 -1.70 8.01
CA TYR A 416 -35.03 -2.11 9.30
C TYR A 416 -34.81 -3.62 9.39
N ARG A 417 -35.67 -4.45 8.80
CA ARG A 417 -35.46 -5.91 8.73
C ARG A 417 -34.29 -6.27 7.81
N MET A 418 -34.03 -5.52 6.74
CA MET A 418 -32.89 -5.74 5.85
C MET A 418 -31.56 -5.42 6.55
N ILE A 419 -31.55 -4.40 7.40
CA ILE A 419 -30.36 -3.97 8.16
C ILE A 419 -30.13 -4.87 9.36
N ARG A 420 -31.20 -5.33 10.03
CA ARG A 420 -31.10 -6.10 11.28
C ARG A 420 -30.24 -7.34 11.05
N PRO A 421 -29.08 -7.44 11.68
CA PRO A 421 -28.09 -8.41 11.31
C PRO A 421 -28.56 -9.83 11.55
N SER A 422 -28.49 -10.64 10.50
CA SER A 422 -28.20 -12.05 10.71
C SER A 422 -26.93 -12.17 11.56
N ARG A 423 -26.74 -13.28 12.23
CA ARG A 423 -25.68 -13.56 13.22
C ARG A 423 -24.26 -13.02 12.93
N ASN A 424 -23.94 -12.55 11.71
CA ASN A 424 -22.61 -12.18 11.25
C ASN A 424 -22.42 -10.69 10.89
N LYS A 425 -23.33 -9.80 11.21
CA LYS A 425 -23.24 -8.34 10.90
C LYS A 425 -22.98 -8.01 9.41
N GLN A 426 -23.42 -8.88 8.49
CA GLN A 426 -23.22 -8.76 7.03
C GLN A 426 -24.57 -8.55 6.34
N VAL A 427 -24.63 -7.58 5.42
CA VAL A 427 -25.80 -7.30 4.59
C VAL A 427 -25.46 -7.61 3.13
N SER A 428 -26.42 -8.14 2.35
CA SER A 428 -26.21 -8.37 0.92
C SER A 428 -26.08 -7.05 0.17
N ARG A 429 -25.29 -7.03 -0.91
CA ARG A 429 -25.10 -5.84 -1.76
C ARG A 429 -26.43 -5.28 -2.28
N ASP A 430 -27.37 -6.16 -2.68
CA ASP A 430 -28.67 -5.74 -3.17
C ASP A 430 -29.49 -4.99 -2.12
N ASN A 431 -29.45 -5.47 -0.86
CA ASN A 431 -30.13 -4.78 0.23
C ASN A 431 -29.45 -3.45 0.54
N VAL A 432 -28.12 -3.38 0.49
CA VAL A 432 -27.39 -2.11 0.63
C VAL A 432 -27.80 -1.15 -0.48
N ASN A 433 -27.73 -1.58 -1.74
CA ASN A 433 -28.15 -0.77 -2.90
C ASN A 433 -29.58 -0.26 -2.74
N LYS A 434 -30.53 -1.14 -2.41
CA LYS A 434 -31.92 -0.77 -2.23
C LYS A 434 -32.08 0.32 -1.17
N ILE A 435 -31.44 0.15 -0.02
CA ILE A 435 -31.55 1.08 1.10
C ILE A 435 -31.00 2.47 0.75
N ILE A 436 -29.78 2.52 0.15
CA ILE A 436 -29.15 3.80 -0.18
C ILE A 436 -29.75 4.51 -1.41
N THR A 437 -30.51 3.76 -2.24
CA THR A 437 -31.21 4.34 -3.41
C THR A 437 -32.61 4.83 -3.04
N ASP A 438 -33.30 4.09 -2.18
CA ASP A 438 -34.69 4.37 -1.84
C ASP A 438 -34.85 5.41 -0.70
N LEU A 439 -33.78 5.64 0.08
CA LEU A 439 -33.80 6.52 1.25
C LEU A 439 -32.78 7.66 1.11
N GLU A 440 -33.19 8.85 1.51
CA GLU A 440 -32.37 10.04 1.66
C GLU A 440 -31.88 10.15 3.11
N GLY A 441 -30.60 9.99 3.36
CA GLY A 441 -29.96 10.05 4.67
C GLY A 441 -28.69 10.91 4.63
N ASP A 442 -27.81 10.72 5.61
CA ASP A 442 -26.53 11.41 5.68
C ASP A 442 -25.71 11.18 4.39
N PRO A 443 -25.36 12.24 3.61
CA PRO A 443 -24.66 12.11 2.34
C PRO A 443 -23.26 11.47 2.48
N PHE A 444 -22.57 11.69 3.60
CA PHE A 444 -21.26 11.12 3.85
C PHE A 444 -21.35 9.59 4.05
N LEU A 445 -22.29 9.15 4.88
CA LEU A 445 -22.55 7.71 5.09
C LEU A 445 -23.06 7.05 3.80
N GLN A 446 -23.88 7.74 3.01
CA GLN A 446 -24.34 7.26 1.71
C GLN A 446 -23.15 7.06 0.75
N HIS A 447 -22.28 8.05 0.63
CA HIS A 447 -21.08 7.97 -0.22
C HIS A 447 -20.15 6.85 0.23
N HIS A 448 -19.91 6.70 1.53
CA HIS A 448 -19.10 5.63 2.08
C HIS A 448 -19.69 4.23 1.79
N LEU A 449 -21.00 4.07 1.97
CA LEU A 449 -21.71 2.83 1.63
C LEU A 449 -21.63 2.51 0.12
N LEU A 450 -21.71 3.52 -0.75
CA LEU A 450 -21.52 3.37 -2.19
C LEU A 450 -20.11 2.89 -2.52
N TYR A 451 -19.10 3.47 -1.88
CA TYR A 451 -17.70 3.10 -2.08
C TYR A 451 -17.43 1.64 -1.71
N ILE A 452 -17.82 1.18 -0.54
CA ILE A 452 -17.59 -0.23 -0.13
C ILE A 452 -18.49 -1.20 -0.90
N ASN A 453 -19.60 -0.73 -1.47
CA ASN A 453 -20.53 -1.52 -2.27
C ASN A 453 -20.14 -1.58 -3.75
N ASP A 454 -19.02 -0.95 -4.15
CA ASP A 454 -18.50 -1.06 -5.51
C ASP A 454 -18.30 -2.53 -5.90
N HIS A 455 -18.92 -2.93 -7.00
CA HIS A 455 -18.90 -4.31 -7.50
C HIS A 455 -17.52 -4.76 -8.00
N SER A 456 -16.57 -3.86 -8.19
CA SER A 456 -15.17 -4.19 -8.50
C SER A 456 -14.43 -4.81 -7.30
N PHE A 457 -14.94 -4.62 -6.09
CA PHE A 457 -14.39 -5.24 -4.88
C PHE A 457 -15.13 -6.52 -4.49
N TYR A 458 -14.37 -7.48 -4.00
CA TYR A 458 -14.88 -8.65 -3.30
C TYR A 458 -14.11 -8.80 -1.98
N TYR A 459 -14.84 -9.01 -0.88
CA TYR A 459 -14.26 -9.15 0.47
C TYR A 459 -14.11 -10.62 0.81
N ASP A 460 -12.87 -11.10 0.81
CA ASP A 460 -12.54 -12.51 0.97
C ASP A 460 -11.99 -12.82 2.35
N GLU A 461 -12.69 -13.66 3.11
CA GLU A 461 -12.37 -13.97 4.49
C GLU A 461 -11.07 -14.77 4.59
N VAL A 462 -10.15 -14.35 5.45
CA VAL A 462 -8.92 -15.08 5.79
C VAL A 462 -9.26 -16.32 6.60
N THR A 463 -8.86 -17.49 6.11
CA THR A 463 -9.13 -18.78 6.76
C THR A 463 -7.90 -19.42 7.39
N SER A 464 -6.69 -19.09 6.91
CA SER A 464 -5.44 -19.62 7.43
C SER A 464 -4.30 -18.66 7.18
N ILE A 465 -3.38 -18.58 8.15
CA ILE A 465 -2.12 -17.85 8.07
C ILE A 465 -1.05 -18.75 8.67
N GLU A 466 -0.10 -19.18 7.87
CA GLU A 466 0.91 -20.16 8.26
C GLU A 466 2.31 -19.71 7.85
N HIS A 467 3.32 -19.92 8.69
CA HIS A 467 4.71 -19.73 8.30
C HIS A 467 5.09 -20.77 7.24
N ALA A 468 5.61 -20.32 6.09
CA ALA A 468 5.86 -21.15 4.92
C ALA A 468 7.36 -21.35 4.61
N GLY A 469 8.25 -21.04 5.57
CA GLY A 469 9.69 -21.17 5.43
C GLY A 469 10.36 -19.91 4.85
N GLU A 470 11.59 -20.07 4.34
CA GLU A 470 12.36 -18.97 3.74
C GLU A 470 12.43 -19.15 2.22
N GLU A 471 12.03 -18.11 1.46
CA GLU A 471 12.14 -18.08 0.01
C GLU A 471 12.79 -16.77 -0.46
N PRO A 472 13.44 -16.75 -1.66
CA PRO A 472 13.82 -15.50 -2.32
C PRO A 472 12.58 -14.67 -2.60
N THR A 473 12.66 -13.37 -2.36
CA THR A 473 11.50 -12.50 -2.46
C THR A 473 11.74 -11.31 -3.36
N PHE A 474 10.66 -10.77 -3.94
CA PHE A 474 10.66 -9.75 -4.97
C PHE A 474 9.61 -8.68 -4.65
N ASP A 475 9.87 -7.45 -5.10
CA ASP A 475 8.92 -6.35 -4.99
C ASP A 475 8.96 -5.47 -6.24
N PHE A 476 7.86 -4.77 -6.51
CA PHE A 476 7.69 -3.87 -7.64
C PHE A 476 7.42 -2.46 -7.13
N THR A 477 8.16 -1.47 -7.63
CA THR A 477 7.88 -0.07 -7.31
C THR A 477 6.98 0.52 -8.40
N LEU A 478 5.74 0.81 -8.04
CA LEU A 478 4.82 1.61 -8.83
C LEU A 478 4.90 3.05 -8.32
N PRO A 479 5.23 4.02 -9.18
CA PRO A 479 5.53 5.38 -8.73
C PRO A 479 4.31 6.19 -8.31
N GLU A 480 3.11 5.87 -8.79
CA GLU A 480 1.91 6.67 -8.58
C GLU A 480 1.05 6.13 -7.44
N THR A 481 0.60 4.89 -7.53
CA THR A 481 -0.31 4.32 -6.53
C THR A 481 0.36 3.48 -5.46
N HIS A 482 1.65 3.15 -5.64
CA HIS A 482 2.42 2.22 -4.79
C HIS A 482 1.69 0.92 -4.48
N SER A 483 0.74 0.57 -5.32
CA SER A 483 -0.13 -0.58 -5.15
C SER A 483 -0.26 -1.35 -6.46
N PHE A 484 -0.33 -2.67 -6.36
CA PHE A 484 -0.57 -3.55 -7.49
C PHE A 484 -1.40 -4.75 -7.05
N ILE A 485 -1.96 -5.45 -8.02
CA ILE A 485 -2.82 -6.60 -7.77
C ILE A 485 -1.99 -7.88 -7.92
N ALA A 486 -1.81 -8.59 -6.80
CA ALA A 486 -1.17 -9.90 -6.76
C ALA A 486 -2.13 -10.93 -6.16
N GLU A 487 -2.36 -12.05 -6.86
CA GLU A 487 -3.40 -13.03 -6.50
C GLU A 487 -4.78 -12.37 -6.23
N SER A 488 -5.08 -11.32 -6.98
CA SER A 488 -6.25 -10.44 -6.80
C SER A 488 -6.29 -9.61 -5.49
N ILE A 489 -5.21 -9.53 -4.70
CA ILE A 489 -5.12 -8.79 -3.43
C ILE A 489 -4.30 -7.51 -3.60
N VAL A 490 -4.62 -6.42 -2.86
CA VAL A 490 -4.03 -5.06 -2.98
C VAL A 490 -2.94 -4.77 -1.94
N ASN A 491 -1.80 -4.04 -2.28
CA ASN A 491 -0.53 -3.89 -1.50
C ASN A 491 0.08 -2.46 -1.45
N HIS A 492 0.78 -1.94 -0.33
CA HIS A 492 1.30 -0.54 -0.15
C HIS A 492 2.47 -0.25 0.85
N ASN A 493 3.02 1.09 0.89
CA ASN A 493 4.22 1.54 1.67
C ASN A 493 4.22 3.04 2.15
N SER A 494 4.68 3.53 3.37
CA SER A 494 5.20 4.81 3.98
C SER A 494 4.61 5.31 5.31
N THR A 495 5.42 5.77 6.37
CA THR A 495 4.86 6.14 7.71
C THR A 495 5.52 7.29 8.52
N LEU A 496 6.84 7.64 8.37
CA LEU A 496 7.51 8.57 9.31
C LEU A 496 7.13 10.05 9.14
N ALA A 497 6.92 10.50 7.90
CA ALA A 497 6.61 11.91 7.63
C ALA A 497 5.27 12.35 8.23
N PHE A 498 4.35 11.42 8.35
CA PHE A 498 3.03 11.69 8.91
C PHE A 498 3.05 11.99 10.42
N HIS A 499 3.99 11.41 11.17
CA HIS A 499 4.14 11.76 12.59
C HIS A 499 4.51 13.24 12.78
N VAL A 500 5.40 13.77 11.95
CA VAL A 500 5.79 15.19 12.02
C VAL A 500 4.60 16.09 11.69
N SER A 501 3.79 15.70 10.69
CA SER A 501 2.55 16.43 10.36
C SER A 501 1.56 16.46 11.53
N ARG A 502 1.40 15.33 12.26
CA ARG A 502 0.56 15.25 13.46
C ARG A 502 0.99 16.27 14.52
N VAL A 503 2.29 16.26 14.85
CA VAL A 503 2.81 17.19 15.85
C VAL A 503 2.66 18.66 15.39
N ALA A 504 2.94 18.94 14.14
CA ALA A 504 2.84 20.30 13.58
C ALA A 504 1.39 20.83 13.65
N THR A 505 0.41 20.03 13.21
CA THR A 505 -1.02 20.45 13.26
C THR A 505 -1.51 20.62 14.69
N SER A 506 -1.09 19.76 15.63
CA SER A 506 -1.50 19.85 17.04
C SER A 506 -0.92 21.10 17.75
N LEU A 507 0.19 21.63 17.25
CA LEU A 507 0.80 22.87 17.75
C LEU A 507 0.36 24.12 16.99
N GLY A 508 -0.61 24.03 16.11
CA GLY A 508 -1.19 25.17 15.39
C GLY A 508 -0.37 25.63 14.18
N CYS A 509 0.55 24.80 13.67
CA CYS A 509 1.24 25.10 12.42
C CYS A 509 0.31 24.89 11.21
N ILE A 510 0.46 25.68 10.17
CA ILE A 510 -0.11 25.39 8.86
C ILE A 510 0.74 24.28 8.22
N VAL A 511 0.11 23.16 7.88
CA VAL A 511 0.79 22.04 7.23
C VAL A 511 0.30 21.90 5.79
N VAL A 512 1.25 21.92 4.84
CA VAL A 512 0.97 21.69 3.41
C VAL A 512 1.63 20.38 2.99
N LEU A 513 0.83 19.39 2.67
CA LEU A 513 1.29 18.12 2.16
C LEU A 513 1.31 18.17 0.62
N ILE A 514 2.48 18.07 0.04
CA ILE A 514 2.69 17.96 -1.41
C ILE A 514 2.86 16.47 -1.70
N ASP A 515 1.76 15.85 -2.05
CA ASP A 515 1.65 14.41 -2.26
C ASP A 515 1.72 14.09 -3.76
N VAL A 516 2.95 13.99 -4.26
CA VAL A 516 3.21 13.63 -5.67
C VAL A 516 2.80 12.19 -5.96
N GLU A 517 2.81 11.35 -4.93
CA GLU A 517 2.54 9.92 -5.04
C GLU A 517 1.03 9.59 -4.98
N GLY A 518 0.18 10.57 -4.64
CA GLY A 518 -1.26 10.37 -4.47
C GLY A 518 -1.61 9.38 -3.35
N THR A 519 -0.78 9.30 -2.31
CA THR A 519 -0.84 8.28 -1.27
C THR A 519 -1.36 8.79 0.07
N ALA A 520 -1.64 10.07 0.18
CA ALA A 520 -2.22 10.67 1.36
C ALA A 520 -3.68 10.25 1.51
N ASP A 521 -3.86 9.05 2.06
CA ASP A 521 -5.17 8.52 2.42
C ASP A 521 -5.66 9.22 3.69
N ARG A 522 -6.80 9.92 3.58
CA ARG A 522 -7.43 10.67 4.66
C ARG A 522 -7.68 9.82 5.90
N GLU A 523 -8.15 8.59 5.72
CA GLU A 523 -8.48 7.69 6.82
C GLU A 523 -7.23 7.18 7.52
N ARG A 524 -6.18 6.87 6.76
CA ARG A 524 -4.88 6.48 7.31
C ARG A 524 -4.23 7.62 8.11
N LEU A 525 -4.32 8.86 7.61
CA LEU A 525 -3.82 10.02 8.33
C LEU A 525 -4.56 10.22 9.65
N ALA A 526 -5.89 10.08 9.64
CA ALA A 526 -6.71 10.14 10.85
C ALA A 526 -6.36 9.01 11.85
N HIS A 527 -6.14 7.77 11.38
CA HIS A 527 -5.68 6.66 12.23
C HIS A 527 -4.31 6.90 12.88
N LEU A 528 -3.43 7.63 12.21
CA LEU A 528 -2.16 8.06 12.79
C LEU A 528 -2.32 9.22 13.78
N GLY A 529 -3.54 9.62 14.10
CA GLY A 529 -3.85 10.70 15.03
C GLY A 529 -3.64 12.08 14.41
N ILE A 530 -3.67 12.20 13.08
CA ILE A 530 -3.54 13.46 12.38
C ILE A 530 -4.93 14.07 12.19
N ASP A 531 -5.10 15.32 12.62
CA ASP A 531 -6.30 16.08 12.32
C ASP A 531 -6.29 16.50 10.85
N VAL A 532 -6.97 15.71 10.02
CA VAL A 532 -6.99 15.91 8.56
C VAL A 532 -7.69 17.22 8.15
N SER A 533 -8.52 17.80 9.02
CA SER A 533 -9.16 19.11 8.78
C SER A 533 -8.15 20.28 8.81
N LYS A 534 -6.94 20.05 9.36
CA LYS A 534 -5.86 21.06 9.52
C LYS A 534 -4.70 20.88 8.53
N ILE A 535 -4.85 20.02 7.52
CA ILE A 535 -3.84 19.80 6.49
C ILE A 535 -4.33 20.26 5.13
N LEU A 536 -3.56 21.13 4.50
CA LEU A 536 -3.73 21.50 3.10
C LEU A 536 -2.98 20.47 2.24
N VAL A 537 -3.60 19.99 1.15
CA VAL A 537 -2.99 18.98 0.27
C VAL A 537 -2.89 19.52 -1.16
N LYS A 538 -1.72 19.39 -1.77
CA LYS A 538 -1.54 19.53 -3.22
C LYS A 538 -1.24 18.16 -3.81
N GLN A 539 -2.14 17.69 -4.65
CA GLN A 539 -2.07 16.40 -5.35
C GLN A 539 -2.13 16.60 -6.86
N PRO A 540 -1.71 15.60 -7.67
CA PRO A 540 -1.97 15.60 -9.10
C PRO A 540 -3.47 15.74 -9.39
N ASP A 541 -3.83 16.49 -10.42
CA ASP A 541 -5.22 16.63 -10.84
C ASP A 541 -5.67 15.35 -11.59
N PRO A 542 -6.61 14.56 -11.04
CA PRO A 542 -7.08 13.33 -11.68
C PRO A 542 -7.72 13.56 -13.06
N SER A 543 -8.24 14.76 -13.30
CA SER A 543 -8.93 15.10 -14.56
C SER A 543 -7.95 15.38 -15.70
N SER A 544 -6.75 15.88 -15.39
CA SER A 544 -5.73 16.23 -16.37
C SER A 544 -4.75 15.08 -16.68
N GLY A 545 -4.66 14.06 -15.80
CA GLY A 545 -3.69 12.97 -15.94
C GLY A 545 -2.22 13.43 -15.84
N ILE A 546 -1.96 14.65 -15.38
CA ILE A 546 -0.63 15.26 -15.33
C ILE A 546 -0.08 15.14 -13.91
N SER A 547 1.10 14.52 -13.77
CA SER A 547 1.83 14.47 -12.51
C SER A 547 2.34 15.86 -12.10
N LEU A 548 2.43 16.13 -10.78
CA LEU A 548 3.06 17.35 -10.27
C LEU A 548 4.55 17.39 -10.65
N THR A 549 5.01 18.51 -11.21
CA THR A 549 6.43 18.71 -11.56
C THR A 549 7.18 19.46 -10.48
N VAL A 550 8.52 19.35 -10.49
CA VAL A 550 9.41 20.11 -9.59
C VAL A 550 9.14 21.61 -9.71
N GLU A 551 8.91 22.10 -10.93
CA GLU A 551 8.64 23.50 -11.24
C GLU A 551 7.28 23.95 -10.69
N GLU A 552 6.27 23.11 -10.78
CA GLU A 552 4.93 23.40 -10.23
C GLU A 552 4.94 23.42 -8.71
N ILE A 553 5.63 22.45 -8.09
CA ILE A 553 5.84 22.44 -6.63
C ILE A 553 6.55 23.71 -6.18
N GLY A 554 7.55 24.16 -6.93
CA GLY A 554 8.24 25.42 -6.63
C GLY A 554 7.28 26.62 -6.64
N ARG A 555 6.42 26.73 -7.64
CA ARG A 555 5.37 27.77 -7.71
C ARG A 555 4.37 27.66 -6.55
N THR A 556 3.93 26.43 -6.23
CA THR A 556 3.01 26.20 -5.11
C THR A 556 3.60 26.66 -3.77
N VAL A 557 4.86 26.31 -3.48
CA VAL A 557 5.54 26.75 -2.25
C VAL A 557 5.67 28.28 -2.19
N GLU A 558 6.05 28.91 -3.32
CA GLU A 558 6.16 30.37 -3.44
C GLU A 558 4.81 31.06 -3.14
N GLN A 559 3.75 30.63 -3.81
CA GLN A 559 2.39 31.16 -3.62
C GLN A 559 1.87 30.97 -2.19
N CYS A 560 2.07 29.77 -1.63
CA CYS A 560 1.70 29.49 -0.24
C CYS A 560 2.44 30.40 0.75
N LEU A 561 3.75 30.59 0.59
CA LEU A 561 4.53 31.45 1.47
C LEU A 561 4.09 32.91 1.39
N GLU A 562 3.86 33.45 0.18
CA GLU A 562 3.36 34.80 -0.01
C GLU A 562 1.98 34.99 0.64
N LEU A 563 1.07 34.04 0.41
CA LEU A 563 -0.30 34.09 0.94
C LEU A 563 -0.31 34.01 2.47
N PHE A 564 0.39 33.02 3.04
CA PHE A 564 0.34 32.78 4.49
C PHE A 564 1.06 33.86 5.28
N THR A 565 2.21 34.37 4.81
CA THR A 565 2.91 35.48 5.45
C THR A 565 2.05 36.74 5.47
N LYS A 566 1.24 36.96 4.44
CA LYS A 566 0.36 38.12 4.34
C LYS A 566 -0.91 37.96 5.19
N LYS A 567 -1.59 36.80 5.11
CA LYS A 567 -2.86 36.58 5.80
C LYS A 567 -2.69 36.21 7.29
N TYR A 568 -1.61 35.47 7.62
CA TYR A 568 -1.37 34.90 8.94
C TYR A 568 0.07 35.13 9.41
N PRO A 569 0.44 36.41 9.64
CA PRO A 569 1.80 36.75 10.06
C PRO A 569 2.13 36.08 11.40
N GLY A 570 3.28 35.39 11.45
CA GLY A 570 3.78 34.76 12.67
C GLY A 570 3.29 33.30 12.88
N VAL A 571 2.40 32.78 12.03
CA VAL A 571 2.01 31.35 12.11
C VAL A 571 3.05 30.51 11.38
N PRO A 572 3.66 29.48 12.05
CA PRO A 572 4.67 28.65 11.43
C PRO A 572 4.08 27.74 10.33
N VAL A 573 4.81 27.59 9.22
CA VAL A 573 4.39 26.79 8.05
C VAL A 573 5.32 25.61 7.87
N VAL A 574 4.75 24.42 7.69
CA VAL A 574 5.48 23.17 7.42
C VAL A 574 5.01 22.59 6.09
N PHE A 575 5.92 22.49 5.13
CA PHE A 575 5.74 21.77 3.88
C PHE A 575 6.29 20.36 4.01
N VAL A 576 5.53 19.37 3.58
CA VAL A 576 5.97 17.97 3.48
C VAL A 576 5.86 17.56 2.02
N TRP A 577 6.98 17.24 1.37
CA TRP A 577 7.04 16.83 -0.04
C TRP A 577 7.33 15.33 -0.13
N ASP A 578 6.32 14.56 -0.50
CA ASP A 578 6.38 13.10 -0.66
C ASP A 578 6.18 12.70 -2.13
N SER A 579 7.23 12.31 -2.86
CA SER A 579 8.64 12.30 -2.48
C SER A 579 9.51 13.03 -3.54
N VAL A 580 10.61 13.62 -3.10
CA VAL A 580 11.53 14.38 -3.96
C VAL A 580 12.10 13.52 -5.10
N GLY A 581 12.47 12.27 -4.80
CA GLY A 581 13.21 11.40 -5.72
C GLY A 581 12.43 10.92 -6.94
N ILE A 582 11.11 10.92 -6.88
CA ILE A 582 10.26 10.47 -8.00
C ILE A 582 9.60 11.64 -8.76
N THR A 583 9.56 12.84 -8.16
CA THR A 583 8.94 14.00 -8.80
C THR A 583 9.57 14.28 -10.15
N PRO A 584 8.81 14.26 -11.26
CA PRO A 584 9.33 14.58 -12.60
C PRO A 584 9.61 16.07 -12.75
N CYS A 585 10.43 16.46 -13.71
CA CYS A 585 10.50 17.83 -14.15
C CYS A 585 9.69 18.02 -15.46
N GLN A 586 9.37 19.27 -15.80
CA GLN A 586 8.58 19.58 -16.98
C GLN A 586 9.23 19.04 -18.26
N ASP A 587 10.56 19.17 -18.40
CA ASP A 587 11.31 18.60 -19.52
C ASP A 587 11.15 17.07 -19.69
N GLU A 588 10.90 16.34 -18.60
CA GLU A 588 10.69 14.89 -18.64
C GLU A 588 9.29 14.51 -19.13
N LEU A 589 8.29 15.35 -18.87
CA LEU A 589 6.91 15.13 -19.32
C LEU A 589 6.69 15.55 -20.78
N GLU A 590 7.47 16.52 -21.29
CA GLU A 590 7.35 17.04 -22.66
C GLU A 590 8.06 16.17 -23.72
N LYS A 591 8.92 15.23 -23.31
CA LYS A 591 9.71 14.38 -24.20
C LYS A 591 9.06 13.03 -24.45
N ASP A 592 9.28 12.49 -25.66
CA ASP A 592 8.80 11.16 -26.01
C ASP A 592 9.52 10.04 -25.25
N PHE A 593 8.85 8.91 -25.10
CA PHE A 593 9.39 7.72 -24.45
C PHE A 593 10.60 7.19 -25.24
N GLY A 594 11.76 7.17 -24.57
CA GLY A 594 13.03 6.70 -25.15
C GLY A 594 14.10 7.77 -25.29
N ASP A 595 13.78 9.04 -25.16
CA ASP A 595 14.76 10.13 -25.13
C ASP A 595 15.62 10.09 -23.85
N LYS A 596 16.92 10.32 -24.01
CA LYS A 596 17.86 10.31 -22.87
C LYS A 596 17.69 11.56 -22.00
N ASN A 597 17.07 11.41 -20.85
CA ASN A 597 16.86 12.47 -19.85
C ASN A 597 18.02 12.56 -18.85
N VAL A 598 19.27 12.70 -19.32
CA VAL A 598 20.41 12.77 -18.40
C VAL A 598 20.49 14.18 -17.80
N GLY A 599 20.07 14.31 -16.52
CA GLY A 599 20.31 15.50 -15.71
C GLY A 599 19.20 16.57 -15.70
N SER A 600 18.12 16.47 -16.47
CA SER A 600 17.02 17.45 -16.49
C SER A 600 16.41 17.63 -15.10
N ARG A 601 16.06 16.57 -14.41
CA ARG A 601 15.54 16.60 -13.03
C ARG A 601 16.51 17.24 -12.04
N ALA A 602 17.81 16.92 -12.12
CA ALA A 602 18.82 17.50 -11.24
C ALA A 602 18.95 19.01 -11.48
N LYS A 603 18.77 19.49 -12.72
CA LYS A 603 18.74 20.92 -13.06
C LYS A 603 17.49 21.59 -12.48
N ALA A 604 16.30 21.00 -12.64
CA ALA A 604 15.06 21.51 -12.07
C ALA A 604 15.13 21.60 -10.54
N ILE A 605 15.61 20.55 -9.86
CA ILE A 605 15.84 20.59 -8.42
C ILE A 605 16.86 21.64 -8.00
N THR A 606 17.92 21.87 -8.81
CA THR A 606 18.88 22.95 -8.55
C THR A 606 18.22 24.31 -8.60
N GLN A 607 17.38 24.56 -9.60
CA GLN A 607 16.59 25.79 -9.70
C GLN A 607 15.63 25.95 -8.53
N PHE A 608 14.91 24.89 -8.19
CA PHE A 608 14.00 24.85 -7.05
C PHE A 608 14.71 25.27 -5.76
N VAL A 609 15.77 24.57 -5.36
CA VAL A 609 16.46 24.85 -4.09
C VAL A 609 17.09 26.24 -4.06
N THR A 610 17.60 26.73 -5.21
CA THR A 610 18.19 28.07 -5.30
C THR A 610 17.15 29.16 -5.08
N LYS A 611 15.93 28.96 -5.59
CA LYS A 611 14.83 29.94 -5.46
C LYS A 611 14.11 29.82 -4.11
N VAL A 612 13.76 28.59 -3.71
CA VAL A 612 12.88 28.33 -2.57
C VAL A 612 13.61 28.39 -1.22
N ALA A 613 14.87 27.95 -1.14
CA ALA A 613 15.57 27.92 0.16
C ALA A 613 15.71 29.30 0.84
N PRO A 614 16.02 30.41 0.14
CA PRO A 614 15.99 31.75 0.74
C PRO A 614 14.60 32.11 1.27
N MET A 615 13.53 31.82 0.52
CA MET A 615 12.15 32.11 0.91
C MET A 615 11.73 31.33 2.16
N ILE A 616 12.09 30.02 2.26
CA ILE A 616 11.90 29.21 3.47
C ILE A 616 12.62 29.83 4.67
N THR A 617 13.83 30.32 4.47
CA THR A 617 14.61 30.94 5.55
C THR A 617 13.99 32.27 5.98
N GLU A 618 13.59 33.11 5.06
CA GLU A 618 12.99 34.42 5.32
C GLU A 618 11.63 34.29 6.02
N ALA A 619 10.76 33.41 5.50
CA ALA A 619 9.44 33.13 6.09
C ALA A 619 9.50 32.29 7.37
N LYS A 620 10.70 31.87 7.78
CA LYS A 620 10.90 30.90 8.90
C LYS A 620 10.01 29.67 8.79
N ALA A 621 9.74 29.21 7.56
CA ALA A 621 9.00 28.01 7.27
C ALA A 621 9.89 26.75 7.36
N MET A 622 9.31 25.57 7.29
CA MET A 622 10.04 24.31 7.24
C MET A 622 9.65 23.56 5.96
N LEU A 623 10.63 23.02 5.22
CA LEU A 623 10.38 22.13 4.11
C LEU A 623 11.01 20.77 4.39
N ILE A 624 10.19 19.73 4.51
CA ILE A 624 10.60 18.33 4.70
C ILE A 624 10.44 17.61 3.37
N GLY A 625 11.57 17.20 2.75
CA GLY A 625 11.55 16.34 1.58
C GLY A 625 11.78 14.89 1.95
N ILE A 626 10.82 14.02 1.61
CA ILE A 626 10.95 12.59 1.77
C ILE A 626 11.74 12.05 0.58
N ASN A 627 12.65 11.12 0.84
CA ASN A 627 13.47 10.54 -0.19
C ASN A 627 13.72 9.05 0.05
N GLN A 628 14.05 8.34 -1.00
CA GLN A 628 14.39 6.92 -0.94
C GLN A 628 15.89 6.75 -1.09
N VAL A 629 16.53 5.98 -0.18
CA VAL A 629 17.95 5.63 -0.29
C VAL A 629 18.12 4.57 -1.38
N ARG A 630 19.07 4.81 -2.29
CA ARG A 630 19.44 3.86 -3.35
C ARG A 630 20.82 3.29 -3.05
N ASP A 631 20.99 1.97 -3.25
CA ASP A 631 22.31 1.35 -3.14
C ASP A 631 23.18 1.78 -4.33
N ASP A 632 24.47 2.02 -4.11
CA ASP A 632 25.43 2.41 -5.16
C ASP A 632 25.77 1.21 -6.06
N ILE A 633 25.11 1.13 -7.21
CA ILE A 633 25.32 0.04 -8.18
C ILE A 633 26.60 0.35 -8.96
N GLY A 634 27.74 -0.21 -8.53
CA GLY A 634 29.04 -0.08 -9.20
C GLY A 634 30.19 0.37 -8.29
N GLY A 635 29.90 0.67 -7.03
CA GLY A 635 30.92 0.92 -6.01
C GLY A 635 31.41 -0.37 -5.36
N ASN A 636 32.62 -0.32 -4.79
CA ASN A 636 33.13 -1.43 -3.98
C ASN A 636 32.18 -1.66 -2.79
N PRO A 637 31.64 -2.88 -2.57
CA PRO A 637 30.67 -3.16 -1.48
C PRO A 637 31.18 -2.76 -0.08
N MET A 638 32.50 -2.66 0.09
CA MET A 638 33.14 -2.27 1.35
C MET A 638 33.13 -0.77 1.60
N PHE A 639 32.78 0.05 0.56
CA PHE A 639 32.71 1.52 0.62
C PHE A 639 31.40 2.05 0.01
N ALA A 640 30.37 1.22 -0.08
CA ALA A 640 29.08 1.60 -0.64
C ALA A 640 28.47 2.77 0.15
N VAL A 641 28.39 3.95 -0.47
CA VAL A 641 27.74 5.13 0.08
C VAL A 641 26.30 5.14 -0.43
N ASP A 642 25.35 5.12 0.50
CA ASP A 642 23.93 5.26 0.19
C ASP A 642 23.69 6.54 -0.65
N LYS A 643 23.29 6.39 -1.91
CA LYS A 643 22.91 7.52 -2.79
C LYS A 643 21.45 7.86 -2.65
N VAL A 644 21.16 9.14 -2.55
CA VAL A 644 19.78 9.64 -2.47
C VAL A 644 19.48 10.42 -3.75
N PRO A 645 18.32 10.20 -4.40
CA PRO A 645 17.87 11.00 -5.55
C PRO A 645 17.72 12.48 -5.22
N GLY A 646 17.76 13.37 -6.24
CA GLY A 646 17.61 14.80 -6.05
C GLY A 646 18.88 15.60 -6.42
N GLY A 647 19.99 14.89 -6.66
CA GLY A 647 21.25 15.50 -7.08
C GLY A 647 22.00 16.25 -5.97
N LYS A 648 23.22 16.68 -6.28
CA LYS A 648 24.12 17.34 -5.30
C LYS A 648 23.55 18.65 -4.73
N ALA A 649 22.73 19.37 -5.48
CA ALA A 649 22.15 20.63 -5.01
C ALA A 649 21.23 20.39 -3.81
N TRP A 650 20.32 19.40 -3.89
CA TRP A 650 19.46 19.02 -2.77
C TRP A 650 20.27 18.64 -1.52
N GLU A 651 21.29 17.80 -1.71
CA GLU A 651 22.19 17.40 -0.61
C GLU A 651 22.90 18.59 0.03
N HIS A 652 23.30 19.60 -0.74
CA HIS A 652 24.00 20.80 -0.23
C HIS A 652 23.06 21.73 0.52
N TYR A 653 21.84 21.96 0.00
CA TYR A 653 20.90 22.89 0.61
C TYR A 653 20.23 22.32 1.84
N ALA A 654 19.93 21.02 1.90
CA ALA A 654 19.38 20.39 3.09
C ALA A 654 20.26 20.68 4.32
N SER A 655 19.66 21.30 5.33
CA SER A 655 20.35 21.66 6.59
C SER A 655 20.43 20.48 7.55
N LEU A 656 19.47 19.56 7.48
CA LEU A 656 19.42 18.33 8.24
C LEU A 656 19.09 17.18 7.29
N ARG A 657 19.91 16.13 7.28
CA ARG A 657 19.68 14.92 6.48
C ARG A 657 19.61 13.72 7.40
N LEU A 658 18.45 13.12 7.46
CA LEU A 658 18.12 12.00 8.31
C LEU A 658 18.05 10.74 7.48
N VAL A 659 18.65 9.66 7.96
CA VAL A 659 18.45 8.31 7.43
C VAL A 659 17.73 7.47 8.46
N VAL A 660 16.57 6.95 8.08
CA VAL A 660 15.73 6.13 8.94
C VAL A 660 15.81 4.68 8.50
N ARG A 661 16.11 3.80 9.46
CA ARG A 661 16.23 2.36 9.22
C ARG A 661 15.41 1.61 10.26
N ALA A 662 14.62 0.62 9.80
CA ALA A 662 14.03 -0.35 10.71
C ALA A 662 15.12 -1.27 11.26
N SER A 663 15.06 -1.57 12.56
CA SER A 663 16.01 -2.48 13.19
C SER A 663 15.26 -3.70 13.79
N LYS A 664 15.24 -3.89 15.11
CA LYS A 664 14.61 -5.06 15.72
C LYS A 664 13.08 -4.98 15.70
N PRO A 665 12.36 -6.10 15.47
CA PRO A 665 10.91 -6.13 15.61
C PRO A 665 10.51 -5.98 17.08
N ILE A 666 9.43 -5.23 17.32
CA ILE A 666 8.76 -5.17 18.62
C ILE A 666 7.71 -6.28 18.63
N LYS A 667 7.71 -7.10 19.69
CA LYS A 667 6.80 -8.25 19.83
C LYS A 667 5.95 -8.14 21.09
N LYS A 668 4.68 -8.56 20.97
CA LYS A 668 3.77 -8.79 22.09
C LYS A 668 3.37 -10.27 22.09
N GLY A 669 3.99 -11.06 22.96
CA GLY A 669 3.93 -12.53 22.87
C GLY A 669 4.60 -13.03 21.59
N THR A 670 3.86 -13.69 20.73
CA THR A 670 4.30 -14.13 19.38
C THR A 670 4.11 -13.05 18.32
N ASP A 671 3.27 -12.04 18.60
CA ASP A 671 2.84 -11.05 17.62
C ASP A 671 3.85 -9.91 17.50
N LYS A 672 4.15 -9.53 16.24
CA LYS A 672 5.00 -8.39 15.94
C LYS A 672 4.13 -7.14 15.82
N ILE A 673 4.19 -6.28 16.82
CA ILE A 673 3.37 -5.06 16.90
C ILE A 673 4.07 -3.81 16.36
N GLY A 674 5.34 -3.90 15.97
CA GLY A 674 6.09 -2.73 15.50
C GLY A 674 7.56 -3.02 15.21
N HIS A 675 8.33 -1.94 15.08
CA HIS A 675 9.78 -1.99 14.89
C HIS A 675 10.49 -0.90 15.70
N ASN A 676 11.71 -1.21 16.15
CA ASN A 676 12.64 -0.17 16.51
C ASN A 676 13.12 0.53 15.25
N LEU A 677 13.06 1.85 15.23
CA LEU A 677 13.66 2.69 14.22
C LEU A 677 15.00 3.21 14.73
N VAL A 678 16.00 3.20 13.87
CA VAL A 678 17.26 3.91 14.07
C VAL A 678 17.22 5.13 13.15
N ILE A 679 17.23 6.31 13.76
CA ILE A 679 17.24 7.60 13.08
C ILE A 679 18.66 8.13 13.17
N LYS A 680 19.35 8.21 12.03
CA LYS A 680 20.73 8.68 11.93
C LYS A 680 20.79 10.04 11.26
N VAL A 681 21.53 10.96 11.87
CA VAL A 681 21.83 12.27 11.29
C VAL A 681 23.07 12.16 10.41
N ASN A 682 22.89 12.00 9.10
CA ASN A 682 24.02 11.88 8.15
C ASN A 682 24.71 13.24 7.90
N LYS A 683 23.96 14.33 7.93
CA LYS A 683 24.46 15.69 7.78
C LYS A 683 23.63 16.63 8.62
N SER A 684 24.29 17.59 9.27
CA SER A 684 23.63 18.69 9.95
C SER A 684 24.44 19.98 9.82
N LYS A 685 23.72 21.10 9.61
CA LYS A 685 24.22 22.47 9.72
C LYS A 685 23.75 23.14 11.02
N VAL A 686 22.91 22.46 11.80
CA VAL A 686 22.20 23.02 12.95
C VAL A 686 22.36 22.19 14.24
N SER A 687 23.00 21.03 14.15
CA SER A 687 23.30 20.12 15.24
C SER A 687 24.59 19.35 14.95
N ARG A 688 25.00 18.48 15.86
CA ARG A 688 26.17 17.61 15.69
C ARG A 688 25.81 16.47 14.69
N PRO A 689 26.56 16.31 13.57
CA PRO A 689 26.31 15.22 12.60
C PRO A 689 26.73 13.86 13.15
N PHE A 690 26.31 12.78 12.47
CA PHE A 690 26.64 11.37 12.72
C PHE A 690 26.13 10.81 14.06
N GLN A 691 25.18 11.48 14.70
CA GLN A 691 24.49 10.96 15.88
C GLN A 691 23.33 10.07 15.46
N GLU A 692 22.98 9.11 16.33
CA GLU A 692 21.89 8.19 16.12
C GLU A 692 20.96 8.20 17.34
N ALA A 693 19.66 8.12 17.10
CA ALA A 693 18.65 7.90 18.13
C ALA A 693 17.75 6.72 17.76
N GLN A 694 17.25 6.03 18.77
CA GLN A 694 16.24 5.01 18.59
C GLN A 694 14.87 5.57 18.91
N ALA A 695 13.87 5.14 18.12
CA ALA A 695 12.46 5.38 18.37
C ALA A 695 11.68 4.09 18.10
N PHE A 696 10.49 3.98 18.69
CA PHE A 696 9.67 2.79 18.60
C PHE A 696 8.43 3.10 17.75
N LEU A 697 8.37 2.48 16.58
CA LEU A 697 7.22 2.58 15.67
C LEU A 697 6.25 1.45 15.99
N ILE A 698 5.06 1.79 16.44
CA ILE A 698 3.94 0.86 16.62
C ILE A 698 3.06 0.93 15.38
N SER A 699 2.64 -0.21 14.86
CA SER A 699 2.00 -0.30 13.55
C SER A 699 0.68 0.45 13.47
N ASP A 700 -0.09 0.43 14.54
CA ASP A 700 -1.41 1.03 14.58
C ASP A 700 -1.36 2.52 14.98
N ASN A 701 -0.37 2.92 15.78
CA ASN A 701 -0.31 4.24 16.38
C ASN A 701 0.85 5.11 15.82
N GLY A 702 1.61 4.62 14.85
CA GLY A 702 2.78 5.31 14.35
C GLY A 702 3.92 5.38 15.38
N LEU A 703 4.53 6.54 15.56
CA LEU A 703 5.43 6.79 16.70
C LEU A 703 4.59 7.03 17.96
N ASP A 704 4.17 5.93 18.57
CA ASP A 704 3.35 5.93 19.78
C ASP A 704 4.09 6.59 20.92
N TYR A 705 3.54 7.70 21.42
CA TYR A 705 4.21 8.55 22.40
C TYR A 705 4.43 7.85 23.74
N GLU A 706 3.37 7.30 24.34
CA GLU A 706 3.44 6.66 25.65
C GLU A 706 4.30 5.39 25.61
N TYR A 707 4.23 4.64 24.52
CA TYR A 707 5.09 3.48 24.32
C TYR A 707 6.56 3.90 24.25
N ASN A 708 6.89 4.94 23.49
CA ASN A 708 8.25 5.46 23.39
C ASN A 708 8.76 5.96 24.73
N VAL A 709 7.98 6.76 25.45
CA VAL A 709 8.34 7.29 26.79
C VAL A 709 8.57 6.15 27.78
N ALA A 710 7.66 5.17 27.87
CA ALA A 710 7.80 4.02 28.76
C ALA A 710 9.04 3.17 28.44
N LYS A 711 9.32 2.94 27.16
CA LYS A 711 10.49 2.17 26.73
C LYS A 711 11.81 2.90 26.97
N MET A 712 11.87 4.19 26.67
CA MET A 712 13.05 5.00 27.00
C MET A 712 13.29 5.02 28.53
N ALA A 713 12.22 5.14 29.31
CA ALA A 713 12.31 5.13 30.76
C ALA A 713 12.73 3.77 31.33
N GLU A 714 12.32 2.67 30.71
CA GLU A 714 12.81 1.32 31.01
C GLU A 714 14.32 1.19 30.75
N GLU A 715 14.79 1.66 29.58
CA GLU A 715 16.20 1.61 29.18
C GLU A 715 17.11 2.47 30.08
N GLU A 716 16.65 3.64 30.50
CA GLU A 716 17.38 4.56 31.38
C GLU A 716 17.21 4.23 32.87
N GLY A 717 16.43 3.21 33.21
CA GLY A 717 16.19 2.81 34.61
C GLY A 717 15.28 3.76 35.38
N VAL A 718 14.64 4.73 34.72
CA VAL A 718 13.64 5.63 35.33
C VAL A 718 12.36 4.88 35.66
N LEU A 719 12.01 3.87 34.85
CA LEU A 719 10.85 2.99 35.05
C LEU A 719 11.31 1.57 35.37
N PRO A 720 11.41 1.20 36.67
CA PRO A 720 11.87 -0.12 37.06
C PRO A 720 10.97 -1.27 36.61
N VAL A 721 11.62 -2.36 36.22
CA VAL A 721 10.94 -3.58 35.77
C VAL A 721 11.08 -4.67 36.82
N LYS A 722 9.95 -5.30 37.21
CA LYS A 722 9.93 -6.51 38.05
C LYS A 722 9.17 -7.64 37.32
N GLY A 723 9.89 -8.58 36.79
CA GLY A 723 9.33 -9.64 35.95
C GLY A 723 8.67 -9.07 34.70
N HIS A 724 7.35 -9.20 34.56
CA HIS A 724 6.56 -8.70 33.44
C HIS A 724 5.81 -7.39 33.74
N SER A 725 6.12 -6.71 34.83
CA SER A 725 5.43 -5.51 35.30
C SER A 725 6.37 -4.32 35.45
N TYR A 726 5.83 -3.12 35.20
CA TYR A 726 6.44 -1.88 35.66
C TYR A 726 6.03 -1.60 37.11
N GLU A 727 6.96 -1.06 37.90
CA GLU A 727 6.73 -0.56 39.25
C GLU A 727 7.25 0.86 39.36
N TYR A 728 6.38 1.82 39.57
CA TYR A 728 6.74 3.24 39.67
C TYR A 728 6.15 3.84 40.94
N VAL A 729 6.97 4.60 41.68
CA VAL A 729 6.50 5.38 42.80
C VAL A 729 6.48 6.84 42.38
N ASP A 730 5.30 7.45 42.38
CA ASP A 730 5.11 8.84 42.00
C ASP A 730 5.60 9.84 43.06
N ARG A 731 5.55 11.13 42.74
CA ARG A 731 5.94 12.20 43.68
C ARG A 731 5.10 12.23 44.98
N ASN A 732 3.91 11.67 44.97
CA ASN A 732 3.01 11.60 46.12
C ASN A 732 3.32 10.37 46.99
N GLY A 733 4.24 9.49 46.57
CA GLY A 733 4.59 8.25 47.24
C GLY A 733 3.65 7.08 46.94
N GLU A 734 2.77 7.20 45.93
CA GLU A 734 1.88 6.13 45.52
C GLU A 734 2.60 5.14 44.63
N LEU A 735 2.45 3.85 44.90
CA LEU A 735 3.05 2.77 44.10
C LEU A 735 2.10 2.31 43.01
N HIS A 736 2.48 2.56 41.77
CA HIS A 736 1.81 2.08 40.57
C HIS A 736 2.48 0.80 40.04
N LYS A 737 1.81 -0.34 40.19
CA LYS A 737 2.31 -1.64 39.73
C LYS A 737 1.34 -2.29 38.77
N MET A 738 1.74 -2.43 37.50
CA MET A 738 0.92 -3.01 36.44
C MET A 738 1.76 -3.83 35.47
N LYS A 739 1.15 -4.78 34.75
CA LYS A 739 1.79 -5.39 33.57
C LYS A 739 2.19 -4.30 32.58
N LYS A 740 3.32 -4.50 31.88
CA LYS A 740 3.89 -3.47 30.97
C LYS A 740 2.88 -2.84 30.03
N ASP A 741 2.08 -3.65 29.33
CA ASP A 741 1.08 -3.17 28.40
C ASP A 741 -0.03 -2.36 29.09
N ASN A 742 -0.54 -2.86 30.22
CA ASN A 742 -1.58 -2.17 30.99
C ASN A 742 -1.07 -0.84 31.57
N PHE A 743 0.21 -0.77 31.93
CA PHE A 743 0.81 0.47 32.41
C PHE A 743 0.89 1.51 31.29
N ILE A 744 1.27 1.11 30.07
CA ILE A 744 1.31 2.00 28.91
C ILE A 744 -0.12 2.50 28.56
N GLU A 745 -1.11 1.60 28.55
CA GLU A 745 -2.51 2.00 28.34
C GLU A 745 -3.00 2.94 29.44
N TRP A 746 -2.63 2.67 30.69
CA TRP A 746 -3.00 3.53 31.81
C TRP A 746 -2.37 4.93 31.71
N LEU A 747 -1.12 5.06 31.22
CA LEU A 747 -0.48 6.37 30.98
C LEU A 747 -1.27 7.26 30.00
N ARG A 748 -2.11 6.68 29.12
CA ARG A 748 -2.98 7.41 28.20
C ARG A 748 -4.23 7.97 28.88
N THR A 749 -4.59 7.44 30.04
CA THR A 749 -5.77 7.87 30.79
C THR A 749 -5.50 9.12 31.62
N PRO A 750 -6.53 9.92 31.96
CA PRO A 750 -6.36 11.05 32.89
C PRO A 750 -5.73 10.66 34.23
N GLY A 751 -5.97 9.43 34.72
CA GLY A 751 -5.38 8.93 35.97
C GLY A 751 -3.88 8.66 35.87
N GLY A 752 -3.35 8.34 34.67
CA GLY A 752 -1.91 8.09 34.47
C GLY A 752 -1.12 9.30 34.00
N GLN A 753 -1.79 10.38 33.61
CA GLN A 753 -1.17 11.57 32.99
C GLN A 753 -0.07 12.18 33.85
N HIS A 754 -0.32 12.36 35.13
CA HIS A 754 0.67 12.93 36.09
C HIS A 754 1.95 12.08 36.17
N VAL A 755 1.83 10.74 36.14
CA VAL A 755 2.98 9.82 36.17
C VAL A 755 3.73 9.89 34.83
N ARG A 756 3.02 9.98 33.69
CA ARG A 756 3.62 10.20 32.37
C ARG A 756 4.48 11.47 32.35
N GLU A 757 3.96 12.58 32.87
CA GLU A 757 4.67 13.86 32.98
C GLU A 757 5.91 13.76 33.88
N GLU A 758 5.81 13.07 35.00
CA GLU A 758 6.95 12.84 35.91
C GLU A 758 8.04 11.98 35.25
N ILE A 759 7.67 10.92 34.55
CA ILE A 759 8.61 10.07 33.82
C ILE A 759 9.31 10.87 32.72
N LEU A 760 8.55 11.66 31.96
CA LEU A 760 9.10 12.51 30.94
C LEU A 760 10.06 13.57 31.50
N SER A 761 9.69 14.23 32.60
CA SER A 761 10.58 15.20 33.26
C SER A 761 11.92 14.58 33.65
N LYS A 762 11.89 13.38 34.24
CA LYS A 762 13.12 12.66 34.56
C LYS A 762 13.95 12.26 33.33
N LEU A 763 13.31 11.86 32.23
CA LEU A 763 13.99 11.57 30.97
C LEU A 763 14.63 12.83 30.36
N VAL A 764 13.94 13.97 30.43
CA VAL A 764 14.49 15.26 29.99
C VAL A 764 15.70 15.66 30.85
N GLU A 765 15.63 15.51 32.17
CA GLU A 765 16.78 15.80 33.08
C GLU A 765 18.00 14.92 32.76
N LEU A 766 17.78 13.64 32.41
CA LEU A 766 18.87 12.73 32.02
C LEU A 766 19.48 13.08 30.66
N GLU A 767 18.65 13.38 29.68
CA GLU A 767 19.13 13.70 28.34
C GLU A 767 19.70 15.11 28.23
N TYR A 768 19.27 16.05 29.09
CA TYR A 768 19.65 17.44 29.10
C TYR A 768 20.09 17.89 30.50
N PRO A 769 21.21 17.35 31.03
CA PRO A 769 21.65 17.62 32.42
C PRO A 769 21.99 19.09 32.70
N GLU A 770 22.22 19.89 31.66
CA GLU A 770 22.50 21.35 31.77
C GLU A 770 21.21 22.19 31.90
N GLY A 771 20.04 21.55 32.01
CA GLY A 771 18.78 22.21 32.37
C GLY A 771 18.01 22.90 31.25
N THR A 772 18.50 22.86 30.01
CA THR A 772 17.77 23.43 28.86
C THR A 772 17.42 22.36 27.85
N TYR A 773 16.20 21.94 27.89
CA TYR A 773 15.61 21.26 26.74
C TYR A 773 15.33 22.33 25.67
N PRO A 774 16.08 22.35 24.55
CA PRO A 774 16.07 23.49 23.61
C PRO A 774 14.72 23.80 22.98
N VAL A 775 13.84 22.80 23.00
CA VAL A 775 12.46 22.90 22.48
C VAL A 775 11.64 23.96 23.18
N PHE A 776 11.96 24.24 24.49
CA PHE A 776 11.19 25.19 25.28
C PHE A 776 11.60 26.64 25.07
N ASN A 777 12.59 26.91 24.20
CA ASN A 777 13.06 28.26 23.86
C ASN A 777 12.45 28.78 22.55
N ASN A 778 11.29 28.27 22.15
CA ASN A 778 10.63 28.78 20.94
C ASN A 778 10.06 30.16 21.19
N GLU A 779 10.29 31.09 20.23
CA GLU A 779 9.80 32.46 20.28
C GLU A 779 8.36 32.60 19.77
N THR A 780 7.96 31.77 18.79
CA THR A 780 6.68 31.89 18.08
C THR A 780 5.76 30.68 18.26
N LEU A 781 6.32 29.49 18.51
CA LEU A 781 5.56 28.26 18.65
C LEU A 781 5.21 28.02 20.12
N ASP A 782 3.92 28.14 20.47
CA ASP A 782 3.43 27.80 21.81
C ASP A 782 3.35 26.28 22.02
N ILE A 783 4.26 25.75 22.81
CA ILE A 783 4.32 24.34 23.20
C ILE A 783 3.76 24.08 24.60
N SER A 784 3.14 25.06 25.24
CA SER A 784 2.49 24.85 26.54
C SER A 784 1.31 23.88 26.41
N GLY A 785 1.19 22.94 27.35
CA GLY A 785 0.16 21.91 27.33
C GLY A 785 0.25 20.94 26.13
N TRP A 786 1.40 20.80 25.54
CA TRP A 786 1.63 19.99 24.34
C TRP A 786 1.26 18.51 24.52
N ILE A 787 1.39 17.95 25.74
CA ILE A 787 1.02 16.57 26.03
C ILE A 787 -0.44 16.30 25.67
N ASP A 788 -1.35 17.21 26.04
CA ASP A 788 -2.78 17.09 25.73
C ASP A 788 -3.07 17.33 24.24
N LYS A 789 -2.26 18.19 23.59
CA LYS A 789 -2.39 18.48 22.17
C LYS A 789 -1.96 17.34 21.23
N VAL A 790 -0.95 16.54 21.62
CA VAL A 790 -0.40 15.45 20.78
C VAL A 790 -0.85 14.06 21.16
N THR A 791 -1.46 13.88 22.33
CA THR A 791 -2.09 12.61 22.69
C THR A 791 -3.33 12.41 21.81
N PRO A 792 -3.53 11.25 21.16
CA PRO A 792 -4.75 10.96 20.45
C PRO A 792 -5.92 11.13 21.41
N GLN A 793 -6.79 12.09 21.16
CA GLN A 793 -8.09 12.09 21.80
C GLN A 793 -8.76 10.82 21.27
N GLU A 794 -9.20 9.93 22.17
CA GLU A 794 -10.15 8.89 21.80
C GLU A 794 -11.22 9.61 20.99
N ALA A 795 -11.61 9.07 19.85
CA ALA A 795 -12.75 9.54 19.10
C ALA A 795 -13.94 9.40 20.03
N VAL A 796 -14.17 10.40 20.84
CA VAL A 796 -15.34 10.52 21.70
C VAL A 796 -16.48 10.61 20.72
N ALA A 797 -17.30 9.57 20.70
CA ALA A 797 -18.64 9.64 20.19
C ALA A 797 -19.38 10.70 21.02
N THR A 798 -19.12 11.97 20.78
CA THR A 798 -19.84 13.06 21.37
C THR A 798 -21.09 13.31 20.52
N SER A 799 -22.19 12.81 21.08
CA SER A 799 -23.47 13.50 20.94
C SER A 799 -23.27 15.00 21.20
N ASN A 800 -23.66 15.81 20.19
CA ASN A 800 -24.09 17.21 20.25
C ASN A 800 -23.85 17.98 21.56
N GLU A 801 -22.83 18.83 21.53
CA GLU A 801 -22.99 20.23 21.97
C GLU A 801 -21.85 21.04 21.31
N VAL A 802 -22.17 21.65 20.18
CA VAL A 802 -21.30 22.63 19.50
C VAL A 802 -21.31 23.90 20.34
N SER A 803 -20.24 24.14 21.08
CA SER A 803 -19.91 25.49 21.54
C SER A 803 -19.26 26.23 20.35
N THR A 804 -19.95 27.23 19.87
CA THR A 804 -19.56 28.14 18.80
C THR A 804 -18.37 29.00 19.20
N ASP A 805 -17.15 28.56 18.89
CA ASP A 805 -15.95 29.42 18.84
C ASP A 805 -14.80 28.87 17.96
N SER A 806 -15.05 27.89 17.08
CA SER A 806 -14.08 27.36 16.14
C SER A 806 -14.27 27.83 14.68
N SER A 807 -15.20 28.75 14.42
CA SER A 807 -15.54 29.23 13.08
C SER A 807 -14.39 29.89 12.30
N GLY A 808 -13.36 30.38 12.98
CA GLY A 808 -12.24 31.04 12.31
C GLY A 808 -11.24 30.13 11.61
N ALA A 809 -11.09 28.86 12.01
CA ALA A 809 -10.09 27.97 11.45
C ALA A 809 -10.60 27.15 10.25
N GLU A 810 -11.91 26.82 10.25
CA GLU A 810 -12.53 26.09 9.13
C GLU A 810 -12.76 26.99 7.92
N ASP A 811 -13.22 28.22 8.12
CA ASP A 811 -13.33 29.24 7.07
C ASP A 811 -11.93 29.58 6.48
N LEU A 812 -10.92 29.55 7.29
CA LEU A 812 -9.52 29.79 6.96
C LEU A 812 -8.95 28.74 5.98
N ILE A 813 -9.25 27.46 6.22
CA ILE A 813 -8.78 26.36 5.39
C ILE A 813 -9.53 26.30 4.05
N ALA A 814 -10.84 26.56 4.07
CA ALA A 814 -11.65 26.58 2.87
C ALA A 814 -11.24 27.72 1.90
N ASP A 815 -11.01 28.94 2.42
CA ASP A 815 -10.58 30.06 1.62
C ASP A 815 -9.19 29.84 0.99
N VAL A 816 -8.28 29.25 1.74
CA VAL A 816 -6.92 28.96 1.26
C VAL A 816 -6.92 27.82 0.22
N GLN A 817 -7.76 26.81 0.37
CA GLN A 817 -7.90 25.75 -0.62
C GLN A 817 -8.42 26.28 -1.95
N ASN A 818 -9.46 27.13 -1.93
CA ASN A 818 -10.05 27.71 -3.13
C ASN A 818 -9.06 28.59 -3.89
N GLU A 819 -8.27 29.40 -3.20
CA GLU A 819 -7.21 30.23 -3.84
C GLU A 819 -6.04 29.42 -4.41
N ILE A 820 -5.66 28.28 -3.78
CA ILE A 820 -4.57 27.42 -4.25
C ILE A 820 -5.01 26.54 -5.44
N THR A 821 -6.26 26.12 -5.47
CA THR A 821 -6.80 25.26 -6.56
C THR A 821 -7.18 26.05 -7.82
N GLY A 822 -7.26 27.38 -7.73
CA GLY A 822 -7.63 28.23 -8.86
C GLY A 822 -9.12 28.24 -9.18
N GLU A 823 -9.97 27.74 -8.30
CA GLU A 823 -11.42 27.88 -8.38
C GLU A 823 -11.81 29.29 -7.93
N ILE A 824 -11.72 30.23 -8.87
CA ILE A 824 -12.37 31.52 -8.74
C ILE A 824 -13.77 31.36 -9.33
N GLY A 825 -14.78 31.41 -8.47
CA GLY A 825 -16.17 31.37 -8.84
C GLY A 825 -16.64 32.55 -9.72
#